data_0c31cd219e4d76451ed6d859923c0157
#
_entry.id   0c31cd219e4d76451ed6d859923c0157
#
_cell.length_a   1.000
_cell.length_b   1.000
_cell.length_c   1.000
_cell.angle_alpha   90.00
_cell.angle_beta   90.00
_cell.angle_gamma   90.00
#
_symmetry.space_group_name_H-M   'P 1'
#
loop_
_entity.id
_entity.type
_entity.pdbx_description
1 polymer ?
#
loop_
_entity_poly.entity_id
_entity_poly.type
_entity_poly.pdbx_seq_one_letter_code
_entity_poly.pdbx_strand_id
1 'polypeptide(L)'
;MLLLGESANLLSVGAIDFGLIVDATVIMVENIFRRLSQPAAGRFNYALPVHRSGFAVELSGKFRVIAHAATEVNRSIFFSATIIIAGFVPLFTMSGIEGHIFGPMAKTYAYAIAGGLLATFTVTPALSAMLLRDGMTERETPVVRALRHIYRPALRFMLANRLLALGVLVLLLIFTGFAVRTLGLEFLPKLEEGNFWVRATMPTSISLEEGNGFVNRMRAIIRGFPEVVTVVSQHGRPDDGTDSTGFFNAEFFVPLKPFDTWPKGMDKAKLTERMNAALEAAFPGVDFNFSQYIEDNVEEAASGVKGENSVKLFGADLDTLERTANKIKDVMATVPGIADLAVLTSLGQPTVRIDIDRARAARYGLAPGDVNATVQAAIGGQAAGNLYQEGSDRNFPIIVRLAPSYRQSLDAIGHIEIGAFGANGTVVPVPLSDVATVRLVSGASFIYREQQERYIPVKFSVRGRDLGTAVLEAQQKVADQVLLPGGYHLEWVGEFGNLEDALARLAVMVPLSVGLICLLLYMNFTSITDMLLAASAMPMAMVGGILALFVTATPFSVSAAIGFVALFGISAMDGILVVTYFNLATEAGLVRAEALRRTCETQLRPVMMTCIVAAVGLAPAALATGIGSQVQRPLALVVVGGIMFAPVLILLGLPVLIDVFSRRIVAAGDGGRAMEPAD
;
A
#
# COMPACT_ATOMS: atom_id res chain seq x y z
N MET A 1 19.42 8.85 5.26
CA MET A 1 18.24 9.04 6.12
C MET A 1 18.46 10.16 7.15
N LEU A 2 19.38 10.03 8.11
CA LEU A 2 19.63 11.07 9.14
C LEU A 2 19.93 12.46 8.57
N LEU A 3 20.75 12.57 7.51
CA LEU A 3 21.12 13.85 6.88
C LEU A 3 19.96 14.51 6.10
N LEU A 4 18.95 13.78 5.73
CA LEU A 4 17.83 14.23 4.91
C LEU A 4 16.51 14.29 5.69
N GLY A 5 16.53 14.01 7.01
CA GLY A 5 15.34 14.02 7.86
C GLY A 5 14.28 12.95 7.52
N GLU A 6 14.68 11.89 6.80
CA GLU A 6 13.75 10.82 6.43
C GLU A 6 13.45 9.90 7.62
N SER A 7 12.19 9.57 7.82
CA SER A 7 11.75 8.69 8.89
C SER A 7 12.19 7.24 8.62
N ALA A 8 12.88 6.63 9.58
CA ALA A 8 13.17 5.20 9.56
C ALA A 8 11.98 4.44 10.13
N ASN A 9 10.95 4.18 9.31
CA ASN A 9 9.85 3.33 9.72
C ASN A 9 10.23 1.83 9.59
N LEU A 10 9.51 0.96 10.30
CA LEU A 10 9.74 -0.50 10.26
C LEU A 10 9.61 -1.06 8.83
N LEU A 11 8.77 -0.46 8.01
CA LEU A 11 8.56 -0.83 6.61
C LEU A 11 9.81 -0.57 5.77
N SER A 12 10.43 0.59 5.91
CA SER A 12 11.65 0.95 5.15
C SER A 12 12.88 0.18 5.62
N VAL A 13 12.96 -0.19 6.89
CA VAL A 13 14.08 -0.96 7.46
C VAL A 13 13.88 -2.46 7.24
N GLY A 14 12.67 -2.99 7.47
CA GLY A 14 12.37 -4.42 7.32
C GLY A 14 12.29 -4.90 5.88
N ALA A 15 11.97 -3.99 4.94
CA ALA A 15 11.94 -4.27 3.52
C ALA A 15 13.31 -4.17 2.84
N ILE A 16 14.38 -3.75 3.55
CA ILE A 16 15.72 -3.78 2.99
C ILE A 16 16.12 -5.24 2.75
N ASP A 17 15.98 -5.65 1.50
CA ASP A 17 16.46 -6.95 1.07
C ASP A 17 17.98 -6.92 0.95
N PHE A 18 18.64 -7.44 1.95
CA PHE A 18 20.10 -7.62 1.93
C PHE A 18 20.53 -8.49 0.73
N GLY A 19 19.68 -9.39 0.26
CA GLY A 19 19.91 -10.20 -0.93
C GLY A 19 20.15 -9.35 -2.17
N LEU A 20 19.27 -8.38 -2.43
CA LEU A 20 19.38 -7.47 -3.59
C LEU A 20 20.64 -6.60 -3.56
N ILE A 21 21.04 -6.14 -2.38
CA ILE A 21 22.22 -5.27 -2.23
C ILE A 21 23.51 -6.07 -2.43
N VAL A 22 23.53 -7.32 -2.00
CA VAL A 22 24.70 -8.20 -2.04
C VAL A 22 24.94 -8.81 -3.43
N ASP A 23 23.93 -8.88 -4.30
CA ASP A 23 24.00 -9.51 -5.63
C ASP A 23 25.18 -9.03 -6.46
N ALA A 24 25.37 -7.73 -6.57
CA ALA A 24 26.50 -7.12 -7.28
C ALA A 24 27.86 -7.59 -6.74
N THR A 25 27.97 -7.68 -5.41
CA THR A 25 29.17 -8.17 -4.71
C THR A 25 29.41 -9.66 -4.94
N VAL A 26 28.34 -10.47 -4.92
CA VAL A 26 28.42 -11.93 -5.17
C VAL A 26 28.95 -12.19 -6.58
N ILE A 27 28.43 -11.50 -7.59
CA ILE A 27 28.88 -11.63 -8.99
C ILE A 27 30.35 -11.22 -9.13
N MET A 28 30.75 -10.12 -8.49
CA MET A 28 32.13 -9.64 -8.50
C MET A 28 33.08 -10.65 -7.88
N VAL A 29 32.78 -11.14 -6.68
CA VAL A 29 33.62 -12.12 -5.95
C VAL A 29 33.69 -13.45 -6.71
N GLU A 30 32.56 -13.91 -7.25
CA GLU A 30 32.51 -15.15 -8.05
C GLU A 30 33.40 -15.05 -9.29
N ASN A 31 33.37 -13.94 -10.02
CA ASN A 31 34.20 -13.75 -11.19
C ASN A 31 35.70 -13.68 -10.80
N ILE A 32 36.05 -12.96 -9.73
CA ILE A 32 37.41 -12.90 -9.20
C ILE A 32 37.88 -14.30 -8.77
N PHE A 33 37.07 -15.03 -8.01
CA PHE A 33 37.40 -16.39 -7.53
C PHE A 33 37.64 -17.35 -8.72
N ARG A 34 36.76 -17.34 -9.70
CA ARG A 34 36.87 -18.18 -10.90
C ARG A 34 38.15 -17.90 -11.70
N ARG A 35 38.50 -16.60 -11.85
CA ARG A 35 39.75 -16.23 -12.56
C ARG A 35 40.99 -16.61 -11.76
N LEU A 36 40.97 -16.49 -10.44
CA LEU A 36 42.08 -16.92 -9.57
C LEU A 36 42.27 -18.45 -9.54
N SER A 37 41.19 -19.20 -9.76
CA SER A 37 41.22 -20.69 -9.77
C SER A 37 41.72 -21.29 -11.09
N GLN A 38 41.87 -20.48 -12.17
CA GLN A 38 42.41 -20.96 -13.45
C GLN A 38 43.93 -21.22 -13.36
N PRO A 39 44.44 -22.25 -14.05
CA PRO A 39 45.88 -22.51 -14.11
C PRO A 39 46.68 -21.32 -14.65
N ALA A 40 47.91 -21.12 -14.18
CA ALA A 40 48.76 -19.99 -14.53
C ALA A 40 48.98 -19.85 -16.07
N ALA A 41 49.03 -20.95 -16.79
CA ALA A 41 49.15 -20.98 -18.24
C ALA A 41 47.94 -20.39 -18.99
N GLY A 42 46.72 -20.46 -18.41
CA GLY A 42 45.50 -19.86 -18.95
C GLY A 42 45.31 -18.38 -18.57
N ARG A 43 46.06 -17.87 -17.60
CA ARG A 43 45.93 -16.50 -17.08
C ARG A 43 46.58 -15.44 -17.97
N PHE A 44 47.55 -15.82 -18.82
CA PHE A 44 48.41 -14.89 -19.54
C PHE A 44 47.97 -14.51 -20.95
N ASN A 45 46.89 -15.08 -21.49
CA ASN A 45 46.45 -14.79 -22.87
C ASN A 45 45.53 -13.57 -23.04
N TYR A 46 45.33 -12.79 -21.99
CA TYR A 46 44.56 -11.54 -22.09
C TYR A 46 45.49 -10.36 -21.88
N ALA A 47 46.07 -9.85 -22.97
CA ALA A 47 46.71 -8.54 -22.97
C ALA A 47 45.64 -7.48 -22.68
N LEU A 48 45.71 -6.87 -21.49
CA LEU A 48 44.96 -5.65 -21.22
C LEU A 48 45.41 -4.61 -22.25
N PRO A 49 44.51 -3.96 -23.01
CA PRO A 49 44.83 -2.68 -23.63
C PRO A 49 44.91 -1.65 -22.53
N VAL A 50 46.04 -1.61 -21.81
CA VAL A 50 46.38 -0.52 -20.90
C VAL A 50 46.83 0.67 -21.70
N HIS A 51 45.88 1.28 -22.41
CA HIS A 51 46.08 2.59 -23.00
C HIS A 51 44.86 3.44 -22.71
N ARG A 52 44.96 4.23 -21.64
CA ARG A 52 44.41 5.60 -21.52
C ARG A 52 44.20 6.06 -20.06
N SER A 53 45.15 5.80 -19.16
CA SER A 53 45.27 6.66 -17.97
C SER A 53 46.70 6.59 -17.46
N GLY A 54 47.33 7.71 -17.27
CA GLY A 54 48.74 7.89 -16.95
C GLY A 54 49.21 7.48 -15.54
N PHE A 55 48.71 6.37 -15.03
CA PHE A 55 49.19 5.70 -13.82
C PHE A 55 49.55 4.26 -14.18
N ALA A 56 50.75 4.03 -14.67
CA ALA A 56 51.34 2.70 -14.80
C ALA A 56 51.80 2.21 -13.42
N VAL A 57 50.89 1.66 -12.62
CA VAL A 57 51.26 0.86 -11.44
C VAL A 57 51.52 -0.58 -11.93
N GLU A 58 52.77 -1.05 -11.86
CA GLU A 58 53.06 -2.48 -12.05
C GLU A 58 52.43 -3.30 -10.95
N LEU A 59 51.23 -3.81 -11.20
CA LEU A 59 50.53 -4.70 -10.29
C LEU A 59 51.20 -6.09 -10.31
N SER A 60 51.41 -6.69 -9.13
CA SER A 60 51.87 -8.09 -9.01
C SER A 60 50.87 -9.04 -9.69
N GLY A 61 51.26 -10.26 -10.05
CA GLY A 61 50.46 -11.21 -10.82
C GLY A 61 49.05 -11.42 -10.29
N LYS A 62 48.85 -11.54 -8.98
CA LYS A 62 47.55 -11.69 -8.31
C LYS A 62 46.67 -10.45 -8.47
N PHE A 63 47.22 -9.27 -8.19
CA PHE A 63 46.46 -8.01 -8.29
C PHE A 63 46.05 -7.71 -9.74
N ARG A 64 46.87 -8.09 -10.73
CA ARG A 64 46.51 -7.95 -12.16
C ARG A 64 45.31 -8.83 -12.51
N VAL A 65 45.28 -10.08 -12.03
CA VAL A 65 44.15 -10.98 -12.26
C VAL A 65 42.86 -10.46 -11.64
N ILE A 66 42.94 -9.93 -10.40
CA ILE A 66 41.77 -9.36 -9.71
C ILE A 66 41.27 -8.10 -10.43
N ALA A 67 42.17 -7.18 -10.83
CA ALA A 67 41.80 -5.98 -11.54
C ALA A 67 41.12 -6.31 -12.90
N HIS A 68 41.67 -7.29 -13.63
CA HIS A 68 41.09 -7.77 -14.88
C HIS A 68 39.70 -8.39 -14.67
N ALA A 69 39.57 -9.29 -13.68
CA ALA A 69 38.29 -9.91 -13.34
C ALA A 69 37.23 -8.88 -12.93
N ALA A 70 37.62 -7.84 -12.19
CA ALA A 70 36.73 -6.76 -11.80
C ALA A 70 36.27 -5.94 -13.03
N THR A 71 37.19 -5.54 -13.92
CA THR A 71 36.84 -4.75 -15.11
C THR A 71 35.93 -5.49 -16.09
N GLU A 72 36.05 -6.82 -16.16
CA GLU A 72 35.21 -7.67 -17.03
C GLU A 72 33.72 -7.57 -16.70
N VAL A 73 33.38 -7.47 -15.43
CA VAL A 73 31.97 -7.45 -14.96
C VAL A 73 31.45 -6.05 -14.60
N ASN A 74 32.33 -5.05 -14.49
CA ASN A 74 31.97 -3.70 -14.03
C ASN A 74 30.81 -3.09 -14.82
N ARG A 75 30.84 -3.20 -16.16
CA ARG A 75 29.80 -2.63 -17.03
C ARG A 75 28.45 -3.31 -16.75
N SER A 76 28.41 -4.63 -16.70
CA SER A 76 27.18 -5.38 -16.44
C SER A 76 26.61 -5.09 -15.05
N ILE A 77 27.48 -5.03 -14.02
CA ILE A 77 27.08 -4.71 -12.64
C ILE A 77 26.53 -3.29 -12.55
N PHE A 78 27.18 -2.30 -13.19
CA PHE A 78 26.73 -0.92 -13.20
C PHE A 78 25.34 -0.79 -13.82
N PHE A 79 25.14 -1.34 -15.03
CA PHE A 79 23.84 -1.30 -15.70
C PHE A 79 22.78 -2.08 -14.93
N SER A 80 23.12 -3.24 -14.35
CA SER A 80 22.19 -4.02 -13.52
C SER A 80 21.70 -3.23 -12.30
N ALA A 81 22.62 -2.62 -11.54
CA ALA A 81 22.26 -1.80 -10.39
C ALA A 81 21.41 -0.57 -10.79
N THR A 82 21.78 0.08 -11.92
CA THR A 82 21.02 1.22 -12.45
C THR A 82 19.62 0.79 -12.91
N ILE A 83 19.47 -0.39 -13.49
CA ILE A 83 18.18 -0.96 -13.91
C ILE A 83 17.30 -1.28 -12.71
N ILE A 84 17.86 -1.81 -11.61
CA ILE A 84 17.11 -2.03 -10.37
C ILE A 84 16.59 -0.69 -9.83
N ILE A 85 17.45 0.35 -9.77
CA ILE A 85 17.02 1.70 -9.34
C ILE A 85 15.95 2.26 -10.28
N ALA A 86 16.10 2.09 -11.59
CA ALA A 86 15.12 2.51 -12.58
C ALA A 86 13.77 1.80 -12.41
N GLY A 87 13.78 0.54 -11.98
CA GLY A 87 12.59 -0.20 -11.60
C GLY A 87 11.79 0.49 -10.48
N PHE A 88 12.47 1.16 -9.54
CA PHE A 88 11.79 1.86 -8.44
C PHE A 88 11.29 3.28 -8.80
N VAL A 89 11.54 3.79 -10.01
CA VAL A 89 11.08 5.13 -10.43
C VAL A 89 9.58 5.36 -10.19
N PRO A 90 8.66 4.42 -10.45
CA PRO A 90 7.24 4.59 -10.16
C PRO A 90 6.94 4.97 -8.70
N LEU A 91 7.70 4.45 -7.75
CA LEU A 91 7.50 4.71 -6.32
C LEU A 91 7.83 6.14 -5.91
N PHE A 92 8.78 6.79 -6.62
CA PHE A 92 9.13 8.19 -6.36
C PHE A 92 8.05 9.18 -6.82
N THR A 93 7.16 8.73 -7.69
CA THR A 93 6.08 9.55 -8.24
C THR A 93 4.74 9.30 -7.56
N MET A 94 4.66 8.33 -6.66
CA MET A 94 3.46 8.07 -5.87
C MET A 94 3.18 9.23 -4.92
N SER A 95 1.91 9.58 -4.78
CA SER A 95 1.39 10.59 -3.85
C SER A 95 0.23 9.98 -3.06
N GLY A 96 -0.31 10.71 -2.08
CA GLY A 96 -1.36 10.17 -1.23
C GLY A 96 -0.81 9.21 -0.16
N ILE A 97 -1.65 8.31 0.33
CA ILE A 97 -1.33 7.36 1.40
C ILE A 97 -0.19 6.42 0.98
N GLU A 98 -0.27 5.87 -0.24
CA GLU A 98 0.74 4.97 -0.79
C GLU A 98 2.10 5.66 -0.97
N GLY A 99 2.12 6.95 -1.35
CA GLY A 99 3.34 7.74 -1.45
C GLY A 99 4.03 7.93 -0.10
N HIS A 100 3.26 8.19 0.96
CA HIS A 100 3.80 8.30 2.31
C HIS A 100 4.33 6.97 2.87
N ILE A 101 3.73 5.85 2.51
CA ILE A 101 4.16 4.51 2.93
C ILE A 101 5.39 4.06 2.15
N PHE A 102 5.34 4.10 0.82
CA PHE A 102 6.37 3.51 -0.04
C PHE A 102 7.48 4.47 -0.47
N GLY A 103 7.28 5.79 -0.41
CA GLY A 103 8.29 6.79 -0.76
C GLY A 103 9.59 6.67 0.05
N PRO A 104 9.54 6.63 1.40
CA PRO A 104 10.74 6.41 2.23
C PRO A 104 11.43 5.07 1.93
N MET A 105 10.66 4.01 1.63
CA MET A 105 11.18 2.70 1.24
C MET A 105 11.96 2.80 -0.08
N ALA A 106 11.40 3.41 -1.12
CA ALA A 106 12.05 3.56 -2.42
C ALA A 106 13.37 4.33 -2.32
N LYS A 107 13.40 5.42 -1.56
CA LYS A 107 14.62 6.19 -1.29
C LYS A 107 15.67 5.36 -0.57
N THR A 108 15.27 4.58 0.43
CA THR A 108 16.17 3.69 1.17
C THR A 108 16.80 2.64 0.26
N TYR A 109 16.00 2.01 -0.60
CA TYR A 109 16.50 1.07 -1.60
C TYR A 109 17.51 1.73 -2.55
N ALA A 110 17.18 2.88 -3.11
CA ALA A 110 18.07 3.59 -4.03
C ALA A 110 19.41 3.93 -3.37
N TYR A 111 19.39 4.43 -2.14
CA TYR A 111 20.63 4.74 -1.40
C TYR A 111 21.42 3.49 -1.04
N ALA A 112 20.74 2.41 -0.64
CA ALA A 112 21.39 1.16 -0.29
C ALA A 112 22.05 0.50 -1.52
N ILE A 113 21.37 0.47 -2.65
CA ILE A 113 21.90 -0.07 -3.91
C ILE A 113 23.08 0.79 -4.40
N ALA A 114 22.97 2.12 -4.37
CA ALA A 114 24.05 3.02 -4.75
C ALA A 114 25.28 2.86 -3.83
N GLY A 115 25.08 2.75 -2.53
CA GLY A 115 26.15 2.48 -1.55
C GLY A 115 26.78 1.10 -1.75
N GLY A 116 25.95 0.06 -1.98
CA GLY A 116 26.38 -1.29 -2.31
C GLY A 116 27.21 -1.35 -3.58
N LEU A 117 26.81 -0.60 -4.62
CA LEU A 117 27.55 -0.50 -5.88
C LEU A 117 28.93 0.14 -5.68
N LEU A 118 29.01 1.23 -4.91
CA LEU A 118 30.28 1.86 -4.55
C LEU A 118 31.20 0.88 -3.78
N ALA A 119 30.65 0.16 -2.81
CA ALA A 119 31.39 -0.86 -2.05
C ALA A 119 31.84 -2.02 -2.97
N THR A 120 31.00 -2.44 -3.92
CA THR A 120 31.35 -3.49 -4.88
C THR A 120 32.53 -3.11 -5.77
N PHE A 121 32.62 -1.84 -6.19
CA PHE A 121 33.73 -1.41 -7.05
C PHE A 121 35.00 -1.03 -6.28
N THR A 122 34.93 -0.76 -4.99
CA THR A 122 36.07 -0.31 -4.17
C THR A 122 36.49 -1.38 -3.15
N VAL A 123 35.61 -1.69 -2.23
CA VAL A 123 35.90 -2.56 -1.09
C VAL A 123 36.04 -4.02 -1.51
N THR A 124 35.18 -4.50 -2.39
CA THR A 124 35.14 -5.92 -2.77
C THR A 124 36.41 -6.40 -3.46
N PRO A 125 36.98 -5.71 -4.48
CA PRO A 125 38.27 -6.08 -5.07
C PRO A 125 39.42 -6.02 -4.05
N ALA A 126 39.44 -5.01 -3.18
CA ALA A 126 40.46 -4.85 -2.15
C ALA A 126 40.42 -5.99 -1.13
N LEU A 127 39.24 -6.34 -0.59
CA LEU A 127 39.07 -7.47 0.32
C LEU A 127 39.37 -8.81 -0.37
N SER A 128 38.98 -8.98 -1.64
CA SER A 128 39.32 -10.16 -2.42
C SER A 128 40.83 -10.34 -2.56
N ALA A 129 41.57 -9.24 -2.76
CA ALA A 129 43.02 -9.26 -2.82
C ALA A 129 43.68 -9.66 -1.48
N MET A 130 43.07 -9.28 -0.37
CA MET A 130 43.58 -9.63 0.98
C MET A 130 43.23 -11.06 1.39
N LEU A 131 42.00 -11.50 1.16
CA LEU A 131 41.42 -12.71 1.72
C LEU A 131 41.58 -13.95 0.82
N LEU A 132 41.52 -13.80 -0.50
CA LEU A 132 41.63 -14.94 -1.42
C LEU A 132 43.09 -15.32 -1.63
N ARG A 133 43.41 -16.62 -1.69
CA ARG A 133 44.74 -17.12 -1.94
C ARG A 133 44.94 -17.42 -3.42
N ASP A 134 46.18 -17.31 -3.89
CA ASP A 134 46.55 -17.79 -5.23
C ASP A 134 46.49 -19.33 -5.32
N GLY A 135 46.01 -19.84 -6.46
CA GLY A 135 46.00 -21.29 -6.73
C GLY A 135 44.92 -22.08 -5.99
N MET A 136 43.84 -21.41 -5.55
CA MET A 136 42.68 -22.13 -5.01
C MET A 136 42.05 -23.02 -6.09
N THR A 137 41.74 -24.25 -5.74
CA THR A 137 41.03 -25.17 -6.64
C THR A 137 39.53 -24.97 -6.47
N GLU A 138 38.83 -24.79 -7.57
CA GLU A 138 37.38 -24.75 -7.58
C GLU A 138 36.81 -26.12 -7.22
N ARG A 139 36.22 -26.27 -6.04
CA ARG A 139 35.51 -27.48 -5.63
C ARG A 139 34.02 -27.25 -5.73
N GLU A 140 33.36 -28.05 -6.53
CA GLU A 140 31.89 -28.04 -6.60
C GLU A 140 31.28 -28.60 -5.32
N THR A 141 30.35 -27.83 -4.74
CA THR A 141 29.57 -28.34 -3.61
C THR A 141 28.65 -29.48 -4.07
N PRO A 142 28.27 -30.44 -3.18
CA PRO A 142 27.32 -31.51 -3.54
C PRO A 142 26.01 -31.01 -4.11
N VAL A 143 25.52 -29.86 -3.61
CA VAL A 143 24.27 -29.21 -4.07
C VAL A 143 24.40 -28.73 -5.52
N VAL A 144 25.46 -28.02 -5.86
CA VAL A 144 25.70 -27.54 -7.24
C VAL A 144 25.87 -28.72 -8.20
N ARG A 145 26.52 -29.79 -7.77
CA ARG A 145 26.71 -31.02 -8.57
C ARG A 145 25.37 -31.71 -8.84
N ALA A 146 24.52 -31.86 -7.82
CA ALA A 146 23.17 -32.42 -7.99
C ALA A 146 22.32 -31.56 -8.93
N LEU A 147 22.33 -30.23 -8.73
CA LEU A 147 21.59 -29.29 -9.57
C LEU A 147 22.06 -29.38 -11.03
N ARG A 148 23.36 -29.40 -11.28
CA ARG A 148 23.94 -29.55 -12.62
C ARG A 148 23.54 -30.88 -13.28
N HIS A 149 23.46 -31.96 -12.49
CA HIS A 149 23.04 -33.28 -12.98
C HIS A 149 21.59 -33.29 -13.48
N ILE A 150 20.71 -32.56 -12.81
CA ILE A 150 19.29 -32.40 -13.22
C ILE A 150 19.18 -31.40 -14.39
N TYR A 151 19.91 -30.31 -14.34
CA TYR A 151 19.82 -29.21 -15.29
C TYR A 151 20.30 -29.58 -16.70
N ARG A 152 21.44 -30.27 -16.84
CA ARG A 152 22.02 -30.65 -18.12
C ARG A 152 21.08 -31.43 -19.05
N PRO A 153 20.40 -32.50 -18.61
CA PRO A 153 19.46 -33.21 -19.46
C PRO A 153 18.24 -32.37 -19.81
N ALA A 154 17.72 -31.56 -18.86
CA ALA A 154 16.61 -30.65 -19.09
C ALA A 154 16.94 -29.62 -20.19
N LEU A 155 18.11 -28.97 -20.09
CA LEU A 155 18.57 -28.01 -21.10
C LEU A 155 18.73 -28.66 -22.48
N ARG A 156 19.36 -29.84 -22.54
CA ARG A 156 19.50 -30.57 -23.82
C ARG A 156 18.15 -30.91 -24.43
N PHE A 157 17.19 -31.36 -23.62
CA PHE A 157 15.84 -31.66 -24.08
C PHE A 157 15.13 -30.41 -24.63
N MET A 158 15.21 -29.27 -23.93
CA MET A 158 14.60 -28.01 -24.35
C MET A 158 15.22 -27.46 -25.64
N LEU A 159 16.53 -27.50 -25.76
CA LEU A 159 17.24 -27.07 -26.98
C LEU A 159 16.98 -27.99 -28.17
N ALA A 160 16.82 -29.30 -27.95
CA ALA A 160 16.46 -30.26 -29.01
C ALA A 160 15.02 -30.07 -29.49
N ASN A 161 14.10 -29.68 -28.58
CA ASN A 161 12.65 -29.54 -28.85
C ASN A 161 12.20 -28.08 -28.74
N ARG A 162 12.77 -27.17 -29.57
CA ARG A 162 12.56 -25.72 -29.49
C ARG A 162 11.08 -25.30 -29.52
N LEU A 163 10.28 -25.91 -30.42
CA LEU A 163 8.85 -25.61 -30.55
C LEU A 163 8.06 -26.00 -29.29
N LEU A 164 8.40 -27.13 -28.69
CA LEU A 164 7.79 -27.57 -27.43
C LEU A 164 8.17 -26.61 -26.29
N ALA A 165 9.43 -26.21 -26.21
CA ALA A 165 9.89 -25.25 -25.19
C ALA A 165 9.20 -23.89 -25.33
N LEU A 166 9.07 -23.36 -26.54
CA LEU A 166 8.31 -22.15 -26.82
C LEU A 166 6.82 -22.31 -26.50
N GLY A 167 6.23 -23.47 -26.87
CA GLY A 167 4.86 -23.80 -26.53
C GLY A 167 4.59 -23.81 -25.01
N VAL A 168 5.51 -24.39 -24.23
CA VAL A 168 5.42 -24.39 -22.74
C VAL A 168 5.52 -22.97 -22.20
N LEU A 169 6.44 -22.14 -22.70
CA LEU A 169 6.55 -20.73 -22.26
C LEU A 169 5.27 -19.95 -22.56
N VAL A 170 4.72 -20.09 -23.78
CA VAL A 170 3.47 -19.43 -24.16
C VAL A 170 2.30 -19.94 -23.32
N LEU A 171 2.21 -21.25 -23.07
CA LEU A 171 1.17 -21.82 -22.23
C LEU A 171 1.24 -21.30 -20.78
N LEU A 172 2.44 -21.19 -20.21
CA LEU A 172 2.65 -20.61 -18.90
C LEU A 172 2.22 -19.13 -18.85
N LEU A 173 2.52 -18.35 -19.88
CA LEU A 173 2.10 -16.95 -19.96
C LEU A 173 0.56 -16.83 -20.09
N ILE A 174 -0.07 -17.70 -20.88
CA ILE A 174 -1.55 -17.75 -21.00
C ILE A 174 -2.17 -18.13 -19.64
N PHE A 175 -1.65 -19.16 -18.99
CA PHE A 175 -2.11 -19.58 -17.67
C PHE A 175 -1.94 -18.45 -16.62
N THR A 176 -0.81 -17.74 -16.67
CA THR A 176 -0.56 -16.57 -15.83
C THR A 176 -1.59 -15.46 -16.10
N GLY A 177 -1.89 -15.18 -17.37
CA GLY A 177 -2.93 -14.21 -17.75
C GLY A 177 -4.34 -14.61 -17.26
N PHE A 178 -4.63 -15.92 -17.24
CA PHE A 178 -5.86 -16.43 -16.63
C PHE A 178 -5.85 -16.26 -15.10
N ALA A 179 -4.75 -16.61 -14.44
CA ALA A 179 -4.61 -16.49 -13.00
C ALA A 179 -4.78 -15.03 -12.52
N VAL A 180 -4.25 -14.05 -13.26
CA VAL A 180 -4.44 -12.61 -12.96
C VAL A 180 -5.92 -12.22 -12.92
N ARG A 181 -6.74 -12.77 -13.82
CA ARG A 181 -8.18 -12.47 -13.85
C ARG A 181 -8.97 -13.03 -12.67
N THR A 182 -8.42 -14.04 -12.00
CA THR A 182 -9.04 -14.65 -10.82
C THR A 182 -8.53 -14.06 -9.51
N LEU A 183 -7.46 -13.25 -9.56
CA LEU A 183 -6.98 -12.51 -8.40
C LEU A 183 -7.91 -11.33 -8.13
N GLY A 184 -8.41 -11.23 -6.90
CA GLY A 184 -9.15 -10.06 -6.45
C GLY A 184 -8.29 -8.80 -6.43
N LEU A 185 -8.91 -7.62 -6.44
CA LEU A 185 -8.25 -6.33 -6.39
C LEU A 185 -8.51 -5.66 -5.03
N GLU A 186 -7.43 -5.26 -4.35
CA GLU A 186 -7.47 -4.49 -3.11
C GLU A 186 -6.55 -3.26 -3.22
N PHE A 187 -6.88 -2.19 -2.49
CA PHE A 187 -6.00 -1.02 -2.44
C PHE A 187 -4.71 -1.33 -1.68
N LEU A 188 -4.82 -1.50 -0.38
CA LEU A 188 -3.74 -1.93 0.52
C LEU A 188 -4.28 -3.05 1.40
N PRO A 189 -3.44 -4.02 1.80
CA PRO A 189 -3.85 -4.99 2.81
C PRO A 189 -4.17 -4.27 4.11
N LYS A 190 -5.28 -4.64 4.76
CA LYS A 190 -5.68 -4.05 6.03
C LYS A 190 -4.59 -4.23 7.07
N LEU A 191 -4.09 -3.11 7.60
CA LEU A 191 -3.10 -3.09 8.67
C LEU A 191 -3.75 -3.58 9.96
N GLU A 192 -3.14 -4.54 10.63
CA GLU A 192 -3.59 -4.99 11.93
C GLU A 192 -2.98 -4.12 13.03
N GLU A 193 -3.82 -3.51 13.85
CA GLU A 193 -3.43 -2.61 14.95
C GLU A 193 -3.60 -3.23 16.33
N GLY A 194 -4.21 -4.42 16.42
CA GLY A 194 -4.50 -5.07 17.69
C GLY A 194 -5.63 -4.40 18.50
N ASN A 195 -6.48 -3.64 17.82
CA ASN A 195 -7.63 -2.97 18.44
C ASN A 195 -8.84 -2.99 17.50
N PHE A 196 -10.01 -2.60 18.05
CA PHE A 196 -11.15 -2.11 17.28
C PHE A 196 -11.40 -0.64 17.58
N TRP A 197 -11.85 0.07 16.55
CA TRP A 197 -12.57 1.32 16.65
C TRP A 197 -14.01 1.04 16.23
N VAL A 198 -14.89 0.93 17.21
CA VAL A 198 -16.31 0.63 16.97
C VAL A 198 -17.09 1.92 16.99
N ARG A 199 -17.81 2.22 15.93
CA ARG A 199 -18.68 3.39 15.84
C ARG A 199 -20.13 2.95 15.89
N ALA A 200 -20.93 3.56 16.75
CA ALA A 200 -22.37 3.38 16.85
C ALA A 200 -23.06 4.65 16.38
N THR A 201 -23.90 4.54 15.35
CA THR A 201 -24.76 5.63 14.86
C THR A 201 -26.18 5.38 15.34
N MET A 202 -26.58 6.14 16.35
CA MET A 202 -27.91 6.11 16.95
C MET A 202 -28.89 6.98 16.16
N PRO A 203 -30.21 6.90 16.39
CA PRO A 203 -31.16 7.79 15.76
C PRO A 203 -30.84 9.27 16.02
N THR A 204 -30.94 10.12 14.99
CA THR A 204 -30.61 11.57 15.07
C THR A 204 -31.46 12.34 16.09
N SER A 205 -32.59 11.78 16.50
CA SER A 205 -33.49 12.34 17.52
C SER A 205 -33.07 12.07 18.96
N ILE A 206 -32.02 11.28 19.18
CA ILE A 206 -31.59 10.92 20.56
C ILE A 206 -31.04 12.14 21.31
N SER A 207 -31.32 12.23 22.61
CA SER A 207 -30.67 13.21 23.47
C SER A 207 -29.34 12.72 23.99
N LEU A 208 -28.51 13.62 24.53
CA LEU A 208 -27.23 13.23 25.17
C LEU A 208 -27.45 12.31 26.39
N GLU A 209 -28.47 12.60 27.21
CA GLU A 209 -28.78 11.83 28.42
C GLU A 209 -29.20 10.40 28.08
N GLU A 210 -30.11 10.21 27.11
CA GLU A 210 -30.56 8.87 26.70
C GLU A 210 -29.41 8.14 25.99
N GLY A 211 -28.67 8.81 25.10
CA GLY A 211 -27.52 8.25 24.43
C GLY A 211 -26.43 7.77 25.40
N ASN A 212 -26.20 8.46 26.52
CA ASN A 212 -25.28 8.01 27.57
C ASN A 212 -25.71 6.66 28.15
N GLY A 213 -27.02 6.45 28.35
CA GLY A 213 -27.57 5.16 28.78
C GLY A 213 -27.24 4.04 27.78
N PHE A 214 -27.41 4.30 26.48
CA PHE A 214 -27.06 3.38 25.40
C PHE A 214 -25.57 3.08 25.37
N VAL A 215 -24.71 4.11 25.36
CA VAL A 215 -23.26 3.99 25.33
C VAL A 215 -22.71 3.16 26.50
N ASN A 216 -23.23 3.38 27.71
CA ASN A 216 -22.81 2.61 28.87
C ASN A 216 -23.19 1.11 28.77
N ARG A 217 -24.36 0.79 28.22
CA ARG A 217 -24.77 -0.59 27.96
C ARG A 217 -23.96 -1.24 26.84
N MET A 218 -23.69 -0.52 25.73
CA MET A 218 -22.82 -0.97 24.62
C MET A 218 -21.42 -1.29 25.15
N ARG A 219 -20.83 -0.39 25.95
CA ARG A 219 -19.52 -0.61 26.58
C ARG A 219 -19.49 -1.85 27.45
N ALA A 220 -20.55 -2.11 28.21
CA ALA A 220 -20.66 -3.31 29.05
C ALA A 220 -20.71 -4.59 28.19
N ILE A 221 -21.45 -4.61 27.08
CA ILE A 221 -21.51 -5.74 26.15
C ILE A 221 -20.13 -5.98 25.52
N ILE A 222 -19.48 -4.95 24.97
CA ILE A 222 -18.17 -5.05 24.35
C ILE A 222 -17.14 -5.57 25.35
N ARG A 223 -17.13 -5.04 26.57
CA ARG A 223 -16.21 -5.48 27.62
C ARG A 223 -16.44 -6.93 28.08
N GLY A 224 -17.63 -7.50 27.83
CA GLY A 224 -17.96 -8.88 28.14
C GLY A 224 -17.23 -9.93 27.30
N PHE A 225 -16.59 -9.55 26.18
CA PHE A 225 -15.84 -10.48 25.34
C PHE A 225 -14.45 -10.77 25.96
N PRO A 226 -14.07 -12.06 26.05
CA PRO A 226 -12.81 -12.46 26.70
C PRO A 226 -11.56 -11.90 26.01
N GLU A 227 -11.63 -11.61 24.70
CA GLU A 227 -10.57 -11.09 23.85
C GLU A 227 -10.29 -9.60 24.10
N VAL A 228 -11.21 -8.89 24.76
CA VAL A 228 -11.11 -7.45 25.01
C VAL A 228 -10.30 -7.18 26.28
N VAL A 229 -9.40 -6.20 26.24
CA VAL A 229 -8.64 -5.72 27.43
C VAL A 229 -9.46 -4.72 28.22
N THR A 230 -9.92 -3.68 27.55
CA THR A 230 -10.74 -2.60 28.12
C THR A 230 -11.55 -1.92 27.03
N VAL A 231 -12.43 -0.99 27.40
CA VAL A 231 -13.23 -0.20 26.46
C VAL A 231 -13.23 1.25 26.92
N VAL A 232 -12.78 2.14 26.06
CA VAL A 232 -12.92 3.59 26.24
C VAL A 232 -13.92 4.09 25.22
N SER A 233 -14.89 4.90 25.65
CA SER A 233 -15.91 5.43 24.75
C SER A 233 -15.98 6.95 24.80
N GLN A 234 -16.28 7.56 23.66
CA GLN A 234 -16.69 8.96 23.54
C GLN A 234 -18.10 9.01 22.98
N HIS A 235 -18.87 10.02 23.38
CA HIS A 235 -20.25 10.21 22.98
C HIS A 235 -20.51 11.66 22.60
N GLY A 236 -21.07 11.89 21.41
CA GLY A 236 -21.31 13.22 20.88
C GLY A 236 -20.02 13.88 20.35
N ARG A 237 -19.89 15.17 20.59
CA ARG A 237 -18.77 15.99 20.11
C ARG A 237 -18.15 16.81 21.23
N PRO A 238 -16.88 17.23 21.08
CA PRO A 238 -16.25 18.19 21.99
C PRO A 238 -16.85 19.59 21.80
N ASP A 239 -16.82 20.39 22.87
CA ASP A 239 -17.37 21.77 22.86
C ASP A 239 -16.51 22.75 22.07
N ASP A 240 -15.26 22.39 21.73
CA ASP A 240 -14.32 23.23 20.96
C ASP A 240 -14.60 23.26 19.45
N GLY A 241 -15.55 22.43 18.97
CA GLY A 241 -15.92 22.36 17.56
C GLY A 241 -14.94 21.64 16.64
N THR A 242 -13.97 20.90 17.19
CA THR A 242 -13.00 20.13 16.39
C THR A 242 -13.64 18.94 15.68
N ASP A 243 -14.77 18.43 16.15
CA ASP A 243 -15.61 17.45 15.47
C ASP A 243 -17.04 18.00 15.32
N SER A 244 -17.64 17.84 14.14
CA SER A 244 -18.99 18.34 13.80
C SER A 244 -20.11 17.34 14.06
N THR A 245 -19.81 16.15 14.64
CA THR A 245 -20.80 15.10 14.90
C THR A 245 -21.86 15.53 15.93
N GLY A 246 -22.93 14.74 16.04
CA GLY A 246 -24.04 15.00 16.98
C GLY A 246 -24.14 13.96 18.11
N PHE A 247 -25.15 14.08 18.96
CA PHE A 247 -25.41 13.16 20.07
C PHE A 247 -25.73 11.73 19.62
N PHE A 248 -26.05 11.53 18.36
CA PHE A 248 -26.31 10.23 17.75
C PHE A 248 -25.01 9.43 17.49
N ASN A 249 -23.85 10.03 17.59
CA ASN A 249 -22.56 9.36 17.36
C ASN A 249 -21.92 8.93 18.70
N ALA A 250 -21.53 7.66 18.76
CA ALA A 250 -20.68 7.16 19.83
C ALA A 250 -19.55 6.31 19.24
N GLU A 251 -18.38 6.43 19.81
CA GLU A 251 -17.17 5.73 19.35
C GLU A 251 -16.51 5.02 20.52
N PHE A 252 -15.98 3.81 20.24
CA PHE A 252 -15.39 2.94 21.25
C PHE A 252 -14.01 2.50 20.81
N PHE A 253 -12.98 2.86 21.56
CA PHE A 253 -11.66 2.28 21.45
C PHE A 253 -11.60 0.99 22.25
N VAL A 254 -11.30 -0.12 21.58
CA VAL A 254 -11.35 -1.47 22.14
C VAL A 254 -10.02 -2.17 21.88
N PRO A 255 -9.00 -1.99 22.74
CA PRO A 255 -7.76 -2.74 22.63
C PRO A 255 -8.00 -4.22 22.91
N LEU A 256 -7.39 -5.06 22.07
CA LEU A 256 -7.54 -6.50 22.09
C LEU A 256 -6.32 -7.16 22.77
N LYS A 257 -6.55 -8.32 23.37
CA LYS A 257 -5.46 -9.17 23.87
C LYS A 257 -4.63 -9.72 22.71
N PRO A 258 -3.35 -10.08 22.93
CA PRO A 258 -2.53 -10.73 21.93
C PRO A 258 -3.22 -11.95 21.32
N PHE A 259 -3.17 -12.10 19.99
CA PHE A 259 -3.90 -13.14 19.26
C PHE A 259 -3.52 -14.58 19.65
N ASP A 260 -2.31 -14.79 20.12
CA ASP A 260 -1.82 -16.08 20.62
C ASP A 260 -2.54 -16.53 21.89
N THR A 261 -3.17 -15.61 22.61
CA THR A 261 -3.98 -15.89 23.83
C THR A 261 -5.44 -16.23 23.53
N TRP A 262 -5.86 -16.12 22.26
CA TRP A 262 -7.25 -16.33 21.89
C TRP A 262 -7.62 -17.82 21.82
N PRO A 263 -8.91 -18.17 21.99
CA PRO A 263 -9.38 -19.54 21.80
C PRO A 263 -9.05 -20.05 20.38
N LYS A 264 -8.70 -21.34 20.26
CA LYS A 264 -8.40 -21.96 18.97
C LYS A 264 -9.56 -21.79 17.99
N GLY A 265 -9.28 -21.31 16.79
CA GLY A 265 -10.27 -21.08 15.74
C GLY A 265 -11.02 -19.75 15.85
N MET A 266 -10.74 -18.92 16.86
CA MET A 266 -11.17 -17.54 16.93
C MET A 266 -10.19 -16.66 16.15
N ASP A 267 -10.73 -15.82 15.28
CA ASP A 267 -10.02 -14.77 14.56
C ASP A 267 -10.77 -13.44 14.70
N LYS A 268 -10.15 -12.36 14.24
CA LYS A 268 -10.73 -11.02 14.37
C LYS A 268 -12.05 -10.88 13.60
N ALA A 269 -12.19 -11.53 12.44
CA ALA A 269 -13.41 -11.50 11.64
C ALA A 269 -14.59 -12.14 12.41
N LYS A 270 -14.38 -13.31 13.00
CA LYS A 270 -15.40 -13.98 13.82
C LYS A 270 -15.73 -13.20 15.10
N LEU A 271 -14.73 -12.56 15.69
CA LEU A 271 -14.96 -11.70 16.86
C LEU A 271 -15.83 -10.50 16.47
N THR A 272 -15.53 -9.86 15.33
CA THR A 272 -16.34 -8.78 14.77
C THR A 272 -17.79 -9.23 14.55
N GLU A 273 -18.00 -10.37 13.89
CA GLU A 273 -19.34 -10.91 13.62
C GLU A 273 -20.12 -11.16 14.91
N ARG A 274 -19.50 -11.80 15.90
CA ARG A 274 -20.13 -12.08 17.21
C ARG A 274 -20.44 -10.81 17.98
N MET A 275 -19.53 -9.84 17.96
CA MET A 275 -19.71 -8.56 18.65
C MET A 275 -20.80 -7.74 17.99
N ASN A 276 -20.80 -7.67 16.65
CA ASN A 276 -21.84 -6.99 15.89
C ASN A 276 -23.22 -7.59 16.15
N ALA A 277 -23.36 -8.91 16.06
CA ALA A 277 -24.62 -9.59 16.32
C ALA A 277 -25.14 -9.34 17.76
N ALA A 278 -24.25 -9.31 18.75
CA ALA A 278 -24.64 -9.02 20.13
C ALA A 278 -25.11 -7.57 20.31
N LEU A 279 -24.48 -6.63 19.64
CA LEU A 279 -24.84 -5.21 19.69
C LEU A 279 -26.13 -4.94 18.93
N GLU A 280 -26.31 -5.46 17.72
CA GLU A 280 -27.54 -5.31 16.93
C GLU A 280 -28.77 -5.92 17.65
N ALA A 281 -28.60 -7.08 18.26
CA ALA A 281 -29.67 -7.71 19.03
C ALA A 281 -30.08 -6.87 20.26
N ALA A 282 -29.15 -6.16 20.88
CA ALA A 282 -29.41 -5.34 22.08
C ALA A 282 -29.91 -3.92 21.74
N PHE A 283 -29.60 -3.41 20.55
CA PHE A 283 -29.90 -2.03 20.13
C PHE A 283 -30.49 -1.99 18.71
N PRO A 284 -31.75 -2.44 18.51
CA PRO A 284 -32.41 -2.32 17.21
C PRO A 284 -32.49 -0.85 16.76
N GLY A 285 -32.10 -0.59 15.51
CA GLY A 285 -32.09 0.75 14.93
C GLY A 285 -30.84 1.58 15.21
N VAL A 286 -29.80 0.96 15.74
CA VAL A 286 -28.45 1.53 15.81
C VAL A 286 -27.56 0.84 14.77
N ASP A 287 -26.90 1.61 13.94
CA ASP A 287 -25.95 1.09 12.95
C ASP A 287 -24.55 1.02 13.57
N PHE A 288 -23.91 -0.15 13.48
CA PHE A 288 -22.56 -0.35 13.97
C PHE A 288 -21.57 -0.46 12.80
N ASN A 289 -20.38 0.10 12.99
CA ASN A 289 -19.26 -0.02 12.06
C ASN A 289 -18.01 -0.39 12.84
N PHE A 290 -17.24 -1.34 12.32
CA PHE A 290 -16.01 -1.83 12.91
C PHE A 290 -14.83 -1.48 12.02
N SER A 291 -13.93 -0.66 12.54
CA SER A 291 -12.64 -0.29 11.95
C SER A 291 -11.53 -0.43 12.98
N GLN A 292 -10.39 0.18 12.75
CA GLN A 292 -9.29 0.29 13.69
C GLN A 292 -8.93 1.76 13.87
N TYR A 293 -8.25 2.11 14.95
CA TYR A 293 -8.07 3.50 15.34
C TYR A 293 -7.30 4.36 14.31
N ILE A 294 -6.16 3.88 13.82
CA ILE A 294 -5.37 4.62 12.82
C ILE A 294 -6.04 4.53 11.44
N GLU A 295 -6.53 3.33 11.08
CA GLU A 295 -7.25 3.07 9.84
C GLU A 295 -8.43 4.05 9.68
N ASP A 296 -9.30 4.15 10.69
CA ASP A 296 -10.47 5.03 10.66
C ASP A 296 -10.11 6.51 10.46
N ASN A 297 -9.07 6.98 11.16
CA ASN A 297 -8.60 8.37 11.01
C ASN A 297 -7.98 8.64 9.63
N VAL A 298 -7.25 7.67 9.07
CA VAL A 298 -6.66 7.80 7.73
C VAL A 298 -7.74 7.80 6.65
N GLU A 299 -8.75 6.94 6.77
CA GLU A 299 -9.88 6.86 5.86
C GLU A 299 -10.73 8.15 5.90
N GLU A 300 -11.03 8.67 7.09
CA GLU A 300 -11.74 9.94 7.25
C GLU A 300 -10.95 11.11 6.65
N ALA A 301 -9.64 11.17 6.89
CA ALA A 301 -8.79 12.22 6.31
C ALA A 301 -8.70 12.15 4.78
N ALA A 302 -8.74 10.95 4.21
CA ALA A 302 -8.66 10.74 2.77
C ALA A 302 -9.98 10.97 2.03
N SER A 303 -11.10 10.52 2.63
CA SER A 303 -12.43 10.55 1.97
C SER A 303 -13.32 11.72 2.43
N GLY A 304 -13.01 12.32 3.58
CA GLY A 304 -13.90 13.28 4.26
C GLY A 304 -15.15 12.65 4.86
N VAL A 305 -15.22 11.29 4.91
CA VAL A 305 -16.35 10.53 5.43
C VAL A 305 -15.84 9.44 6.36
N LYS A 306 -16.51 9.26 7.48
CA LYS A 306 -16.19 8.22 8.46
C LYS A 306 -16.61 6.84 7.94
N GLY A 307 -15.67 6.01 7.48
CA GLY A 307 -15.88 4.65 6.98
C GLY A 307 -14.95 4.26 5.82
N GLU A 308 -14.73 2.96 5.64
CA GLU A 308 -13.81 2.39 4.65
C GLU A 308 -14.09 2.88 3.22
N ASN A 309 -15.37 2.86 2.83
CA ASN A 309 -15.82 3.30 1.51
C ASN A 309 -17.12 4.10 1.63
N SER A 310 -17.32 5.01 0.71
CA SER A 310 -18.55 5.80 0.64
C SER A 310 -18.92 6.16 -0.78
N VAL A 311 -20.24 6.23 -1.02
CA VAL A 311 -20.82 6.87 -2.21
C VAL A 311 -21.35 8.22 -1.77
N LYS A 312 -20.75 9.31 -2.22
CA LYS A 312 -21.23 10.67 -2.02
C LYS A 312 -22.27 10.98 -3.09
N LEU A 313 -23.50 11.22 -2.68
CA LEU A 313 -24.57 11.70 -3.56
C LEU A 313 -24.65 13.21 -3.44
N PHE A 314 -24.31 13.95 -4.49
CA PHE A 314 -24.36 15.41 -4.55
C PHE A 314 -25.68 15.90 -5.10
N GLY A 315 -26.18 17.04 -4.54
CA GLY A 315 -27.41 17.66 -5.00
C GLY A 315 -27.85 18.83 -4.12
N ALA A 316 -28.84 19.61 -4.60
CA ALA A 316 -29.24 20.85 -3.95
C ALA A 316 -30.24 20.67 -2.80
N ASP A 317 -31.16 19.69 -2.90
CA ASP A 317 -32.26 19.51 -1.96
C ASP A 317 -32.02 18.33 -1.03
N LEU A 318 -32.06 18.56 0.29
CA LEU A 318 -31.72 17.53 1.29
C LEU A 318 -32.74 16.38 1.34
N ASP A 319 -34.04 16.67 1.17
CA ASP A 319 -35.07 15.63 1.19
C ASP A 319 -34.93 14.67 -0.01
N THR A 320 -34.57 15.24 -1.17
CA THR A 320 -34.32 14.46 -2.39
C THR A 320 -33.04 13.66 -2.29
N LEU A 321 -31.97 14.24 -1.69
CA LEU A 321 -30.72 13.56 -1.40
C LEU A 321 -30.97 12.36 -0.49
N GLU A 322 -31.68 12.51 0.62
CA GLU A 322 -31.93 11.42 1.57
C GLU A 322 -32.77 10.30 0.96
N ARG A 323 -33.83 10.64 0.23
CA ARG A 323 -34.66 9.63 -0.46
C ARG A 323 -33.86 8.86 -1.51
N THR A 324 -32.99 9.54 -2.25
CA THR A 324 -32.17 8.93 -3.29
C THR A 324 -31.04 8.10 -2.67
N ALA A 325 -30.41 8.59 -1.60
CA ALA A 325 -29.38 7.85 -0.86
C ALA A 325 -29.94 6.54 -0.27
N ASN A 326 -31.17 6.56 0.26
CA ASN A 326 -31.84 5.34 0.75
C ASN A 326 -32.09 4.34 -0.39
N LYS A 327 -32.50 4.80 -1.59
CA LYS A 327 -32.62 3.91 -2.76
C LYS A 327 -31.27 3.29 -3.16
N ILE A 328 -30.21 4.09 -3.13
CA ILE A 328 -28.85 3.59 -3.39
C ILE A 328 -28.47 2.53 -2.36
N LYS A 329 -28.71 2.79 -1.07
CA LYS A 329 -28.52 1.81 0.01
C LYS A 329 -29.26 0.50 -0.27
N ASP A 330 -30.56 0.57 -0.61
CA ASP A 330 -31.37 -0.63 -0.85
C ASP A 330 -30.84 -1.45 -2.02
N VAL A 331 -30.39 -0.81 -3.11
CA VAL A 331 -29.78 -1.47 -4.26
C VAL A 331 -28.44 -2.11 -3.86
N MET A 332 -27.60 -1.36 -3.15
CA MET A 332 -26.28 -1.86 -2.71
C MET A 332 -26.38 -3.03 -1.73
N ALA A 333 -27.44 -3.09 -0.92
CA ALA A 333 -27.69 -4.21 -0.01
C ALA A 333 -27.90 -5.56 -0.74
N THR A 334 -28.22 -5.52 -2.04
CA THR A 334 -28.35 -6.73 -2.88
C THR A 334 -27.03 -7.27 -3.43
N VAL A 335 -25.91 -6.55 -3.21
CA VAL A 335 -24.59 -6.93 -3.71
C VAL A 335 -23.89 -7.81 -2.67
N PRO A 336 -23.53 -9.07 -3.01
CA PRO A 336 -22.81 -9.93 -2.09
C PRO A 336 -21.43 -9.33 -1.75
N GLY A 337 -21.11 -9.32 -0.47
CA GLY A 337 -19.85 -8.76 0.04
C GLY A 337 -19.95 -7.33 0.56
N ILE A 338 -20.99 -6.55 0.23
CA ILE A 338 -21.25 -5.26 0.85
C ILE A 338 -21.78 -5.49 2.28
N ALA A 339 -21.14 -4.84 3.24
CA ALA A 339 -21.44 -4.90 4.66
C ALA A 339 -21.45 -3.49 5.29
N ASP A 340 -21.91 -3.37 6.53
CA ASP A 340 -21.95 -2.12 7.32
C ASP A 340 -22.57 -0.94 6.57
N LEU A 341 -23.57 -1.22 5.75
CA LEU A 341 -24.18 -0.28 4.83
C LEU A 341 -25.10 0.69 5.56
N ALA A 342 -24.76 1.97 5.59
CA ALA A 342 -25.56 3.00 6.25
C ALA A 342 -25.57 4.31 5.47
N VAL A 343 -26.71 5.00 5.49
CA VAL A 343 -26.84 6.38 5.02
C VAL A 343 -26.55 7.31 6.20
N LEU A 344 -25.58 8.22 6.04
CA LEU A 344 -25.35 9.24 7.05
C LEU A 344 -26.39 10.35 6.91
N THR A 345 -27.60 10.09 7.42
CA THR A 345 -28.70 11.02 7.31
C THR A 345 -28.44 12.26 8.17
N SER A 346 -28.75 13.42 7.62
CA SER A 346 -28.62 14.68 8.34
C SER A 346 -29.97 15.20 8.85
N LEU A 347 -31.09 14.65 8.35
CA LEU A 347 -32.44 15.07 8.70
C LEU A 347 -32.98 14.37 9.94
N GLY A 348 -34.05 14.90 10.50
CA GLY A 348 -34.78 14.27 11.62
C GLY A 348 -34.38 14.74 13.00
N GLN A 349 -33.42 15.66 13.16
CA GLN A 349 -33.07 16.20 14.46
C GLN A 349 -34.13 17.18 14.95
N PRO A 350 -34.76 16.95 16.12
CA PRO A 350 -35.65 17.94 16.71
C PRO A 350 -34.88 19.21 17.08
N THR A 351 -35.30 20.35 16.54
CA THR A 351 -34.66 21.63 16.77
C THR A 351 -35.69 22.62 17.27
N VAL A 352 -35.38 23.29 18.40
CA VAL A 352 -36.19 24.42 18.87
C VAL A 352 -35.83 25.65 18.09
N ARG A 353 -36.78 26.16 17.30
CA ARG A 353 -36.61 27.37 16.52
C ARG A 353 -37.29 28.53 17.24
N ILE A 354 -36.55 29.61 17.42
CA ILE A 354 -36.99 30.85 18.05
C ILE A 354 -36.99 31.94 16.97
N ASP A 355 -38.18 32.27 16.47
CA ASP A 355 -38.37 33.32 15.45
C ASP A 355 -38.72 34.64 16.16
N ILE A 356 -37.79 35.57 16.21
CA ILE A 356 -37.95 36.89 16.84
C ILE A 356 -38.88 37.79 16.02
N ASP A 357 -39.96 38.26 16.61
CA ASP A 357 -40.81 39.28 16.03
C ASP A 357 -40.24 40.66 16.35
N ARG A 358 -39.59 41.27 15.33
CA ARG A 358 -38.92 42.56 15.50
C ARG A 358 -39.87 43.70 15.88
N ALA A 359 -41.12 43.65 15.42
CA ALA A 359 -42.12 44.69 15.76
C ALA A 359 -42.58 44.57 17.20
N ARG A 360 -42.78 43.33 17.71
CA ARG A 360 -43.11 43.09 19.12
C ARG A 360 -41.92 43.43 20.02
N ALA A 361 -40.71 43.04 19.69
CA ALA A 361 -39.49 43.35 20.46
C ALA A 361 -39.27 44.87 20.57
N ALA A 362 -39.44 45.60 19.45
CA ALA A 362 -39.30 47.05 19.44
C ALA A 362 -40.24 47.81 20.35
N ARG A 363 -41.44 47.26 20.67
CA ARG A 363 -42.39 47.87 21.65
C ARG A 363 -41.82 47.89 23.07
N TYR A 364 -40.94 46.95 23.38
CA TYR A 364 -40.24 46.86 24.65
C TYR A 364 -38.86 47.50 24.61
N GLY A 365 -38.48 48.14 23.48
CA GLY A 365 -37.14 48.73 23.29
C GLY A 365 -36.03 47.68 23.12
N LEU A 366 -36.40 46.43 22.80
CA LEU A 366 -35.44 45.34 22.62
C LEU A 366 -35.00 45.21 21.15
N ALA A 367 -33.68 45.13 20.95
CA ALA A 367 -33.13 44.76 19.68
C ALA A 367 -33.03 43.21 19.55
N PRO A 368 -33.04 42.64 18.34
CA PRO A 368 -32.85 41.19 18.18
C PRO A 368 -31.58 40.65 18.82
N GLY A 369 -30.53 41.48 18.92
CA GLY A 369 -29.28 41.10 19.61
C GLY A 369 -29.47 40.84 21.11
N ASP A 370 -30.29 41.66 21.77
CA ASP A 370 -30.58 41.52 23.21
C ASP A 370 -31.31 40.20 23.51
N VAL A 371 -32.29 39.88 22.65
CA VAL A 371 -33.02 38.61 22.72
C VAL A 371 -32.09 37.42 22.51
N ASN A 372 -31.26 37.47 21.47
CA ASN A 372 -30.30 36.40 21.18
C ASN A 372 -29.28 36.21 22.29
N ALA A 373 -28.73 37.30 22.87
CA ALA A 373 -27.78 37.24 23.95
C ALA A 373 -28.39 36.58 25.19
N THR A 374 -29.64 36.92 25.51
CA THR A 374 -30.37 36.32 26.62
C THR A 374 -30.65 34.84 26.38
N VAL A 375 -31.10 34.45 25.19
CA VAL A 375 -31.36 33.06 24.82
C VAL A 375 -30.06 32.24 24.86
N GLN A 376 -28.96 32.79 24.32
CA GLN A 376 -27.65 32.14 24.37
C GLN A 376 -27.17 31.90 25.80
N ALA A 377 -27.24 32.91 26.65
CA ALA A 377 -26.85 32.78 28.08
C ALA A 377 -27.75 31.81 28.84
N ALA A 378 -29.07 31.89 28.63
CA ALA A 378 -30.04 31.08 29.32
C ALA A 378 -29.99 29.60 28.94
N ILE A 379 -29.92 29.28 27.66
CA ILE A 379 -30.00 27.90 27.15
C ILE A 379 -28.60 27.31 26.89
N GLY A 380 -27.75 27.99 26.12
CA GLY A 380 -26.40 27.53 25.82
C GLY A 380 -25.42 27.68 26.96
N GLY A 381 -25.60 28.71 27.75
CA GLY A 381 -24.69 29.13 28.80
C GLY A 381 -23.67 30.16 28.34
N GLN A 382 -23.19 30.92 29.29
CA GLN A 382 -22.12 31.92 29.07
C GLN A 382 -20.98 31.67 30.03
N ALA A 383 -19.74 31.71 29.50
CA ALA A 383 -18.55 31.60 30.33
C ALA A 383 -18.40 32.86 31.22
N ALA A 384 -18.37 32.67 32.53
CA ALA A 384 -18.16 33.70 33.56
C ALA A 384 -16.68 33.83 33.94
N GLY A 385 -15.84 32.88 33.56
CA GLY A 385 -14.41 32.81 33.83
C GLY A 385 -13.90 31.38 33.72
N ASN A 386 -12.63 31.17 34.08
CA ASN A 386 -12.01 29.85 34.13
C ASN A 386 -11.50 29.52 35.51
N LEU A 387 -11.69 28.29 35.92
CA LEU A 387 -11.02 27.70 37.10
C LEU A 387 -9.70 27.11 36.63
N TYR A 388 -8.59 27.61 37.14
CA TYR A 388 -7.25 27.11 36.86
C TYR A 388 -6.81 26.13 37.93
N GLN A 389 -6.24 25.01 37.51
CA GLN A 389 -5.67 24.01 38.42
C GLN A 389 -4.25 24.42 38.79
N GLU A 390 -3.95 24.54 40.07
CA GLU A 390 -2.62 24.91 40.56
C GLU A 390 -1.56 23.91 40.12
N GLY A 391 -0.44 24.40 39.59
CA GLY A 391 0.68 23.57 39.11
C GLY A 391 0.46 22.86 37.77
N SER A 392 -0.58 23.26 37.01
CA SER A 392 -0.91 22.67 35.72
C SER A 392 -1.44 23.75 34.75
N ASP A 393 -1.29 23.56 33.45
CA ASP A 393 -1.92 24.41 32.43
C ASP A 393 -3.43 24.10 32.24
N ARG A 394 -3.98 23.16 33.01
CA ARG A 394 -5.38 22.80 32.91
C ARG A 394 -6.26 23.92 33.44
N ASN A 395 -7.28 24.24 32.65
CA ASN A 395 -8.33 25.17 33.07
C ASN A 395 -9.69 24.64 32.66
N PHE A 396 -10.70 25.05 33.42
CA PHE A 396 -12.10 24.62 33.25
C PHE A 396 -12.99 25.87 33.20
N PRO A 397 -13.82 26.06 32.14
CA PRO A 397 -14.70 27.19 32.05
C PRO A 397 -15.81 27.09 33.13
N ILE A 398 -16.08 28.21 33.78
CA ILE A 398 -17.23 28.35 34.66
C ILE A 398 -18.39 28.85 33.81
N ILE A 399 -19.37 27.97 33.55
CA ILE A 399 -20.51 28.28 32.70
C ILE A 399 -21.72 28.58 33.53
N VAL A 400 -22.34 29.74 33.26
CA VAL A 400 -23.63 30.13 33.85
C VAL A 400 -24.74 29.90 32.84
N ARG A 401 -25.74 29.12 33.21
CA ARG A 401 -26.95 28.88 32.41
C ARG A 401 -28.14 28.55 33.29
N LEU A 402 -29.34 28.59 32.74
CA LEU A 402 -30.55 28.19 33.48
C LEU A 402 -30.51 26.71 33.87
N ALA A 403 -31.09 26.40 35.03
CA ALA A 403 -31.26 25.02 35.45
C ALA A 403 -32.13 24.22 34.44
N PRO A 404 -31.97 22.88 34.34
CA PRO A 404 -32.67 22.08 33.34
C PRO A 404 -34.18 22.29 33.31
N SER A 405 -34.83 22.43 34.46
CA SER A 405 -36.30 22.64 34.60
C SER A 405 -36.81 23.86 33.83
N TYR A 406 -35.96 24.87 33.60
CA TYR A 406 -36.34 26.12 32.89
C TYR A 406 -36.01 26.11 31.40
N ARG A 407 -35.45 25.00 30.87
CA ARG A 407 -35.05 24.91 29.46
C ARG A 407 -35.34 23.57 28.76
N GLN A 408 -36.12 22.68 29.42
CA GLN A 408 -36.44 21.34 28.92
C GLN A 408 -37.74 21.24 28.14
N SER A 409 -38.61 22.25 28.19
CA SER A 409 -39.88 22.29 27.44
C SER A 409 -40.01 23.57 26.65
N LEU A 410 -40.80 23.54 25.58
CA LEU A 410 -41.09 24.74 24.77
C LEU A 410 -41.76 25.83 25.63
N ASP A 411 -42.62 25.43 26.54
CA ASP A 411 -43.29 26.33 27.46
C ASP A 411 -42.31 27.02 28.42
N ALA A 412 -41.43 26.26 29.05
CA ALA A 412 -40.39 26.81 29.92
C ALA A 412 -39.45 27.78 29.14
N ILE A 413 -39.08 27.42 27.91
CA ILE A 413 -38.25 28.30 27.03
C ILE A 413 -39.00 29.59 26.70
N GLY A 414 -40.32 29.51 26.44
CA GLY A 414 -41.16 30.68 26.19
C GLY A 414 -41.24 31.63 27.40
N HIS A 415 -41.09 31.14 28.61
CA HIS A 415 -41.11 31.94 29.83
C HIS A 415 -39.73 32.51 30.24
N ILE A 416 -38.68 32.32 29.44
CA ILE A 416 -37.38 32.96 29.71
C ILE A 416 -37.55 34.48 29.68
N GLU A 417 -37.18 35.14 30.78
CA GLU A 417 -37.28 36.57 30.92
C GLU A 417 -36.11 37.31 30.29
N ILE A 418 -36.42 38.30 29.43
CA ILE A 418 -35.47 39.19 28.79
C ILE A 418 -35.55 40.55 29.47
N GLY A 419 -34.44 41.09 29.89
CA GLY A 419 -34.40 42.41 30.53
C GLY A 419 -34.60 43.54 29.51
N ALA A 420 -35.72 44.21 29.57
CA ALA A 420 -35.99 45.44 28.81
C ALA A 420 -35.76 46.67 29.72
N PHE A 421 -35.20 47.74 29.17
CA PHE A 421 -35.00 48.98 29.92
C PHE A 421 -36.23 49.86 29.81
N GLY A 422 -36.93 50.06 30.94
CA GLY A 422 -38.03 51.01 31.04
C GLY A 422 -37.58 52.48 30.98
N ALA A 423 -38.49 53.38 30.80
CA ALA A 423 -38.23 54.84 30.66
C ALA A 423 -37.46 55.45 31.86
N ASN A 424 -37.49 54.82 33.02
CA ASN A 424 -36.81 55.27 34.22
C ASN A 424 -35.47 54.54 34.46
N GLY A 425 -34.93 53.78 33.48
CA GLY A 425 -33.73 52.99 33.64
C GLY A 425 -33.90 51.71 34.45
N THR A 426 -35.12 51.38 34.83
CA THR A 426 -35.42 50.11 35.54
C THR A 426 -35.50 48.96 34.54
N VAL A 427 -34.97 47.81 34.92
CA VAL A 427 -35.08 46.59 34.10
C VAL A 427 -36.45 45.98 34.33
N VAL A 428 -37.20 45.81 33.23
CA VAL A 428 -38.52 45.16 33.23
C VAL A 428 -38.37 43.80 32.58
N PRO A 429 -38.73 42.69 33.26
CA PRO A 429 -38.66 41.35 32.65
C PRO A 429 -39.78 41.19 31.62
N VAL A 430 -39.43 40.76 30.44
CA VAL A 430 -40.34 40.48 29.30
C VAL A 430 -40.19 39.01 28.93
N PRO A 431 -41.24 38.18 28.98
CA PRO A 431 -41.17 36.78 28.55
C PRO A 431 -40.78 36.69 27.06
N LEU A 432 -39.95 35.68 26.73
CA LEU A 432 -39.53 35.42 25.36
C LEU A 432 -40.73 35.21 24.39
N SER A 433 -41.80 34.57 24.86
CA SER A 433 -43.07 34.37 24.14
C SER A 433 -43.72 35.67 23.64
N ASP A 434 -43.48 36.78 24.34
CA ASP A 434 -44.04 38.09 23.96
C ASP A 434 -43.33 38.74 22.77
N VAL A 435 -42.06 38.37 22.56
CA VAL A 435 -41.19 38.94 21.53
C VAL A 435 -40.74 37.96 20.45
N ALA A 436 -41.00 36.66 20.65
CA ALA A 436 -40.63 35.62 19.71
C ALA A 436 -41.67 34.50 19.65
N THR A 437 -41.66 33.72 18.61
CA THR A 437 -42.40 32.47 18.46
C THR A 437 -41.46 31.29 18.65
N VAL A 438 -41.71 30.46 19.68
CA VAL A 438 -40.93 29.27 20.00
C VAL A 438 -41.64 28.04 19.49
N ARG A 439 -41.00 27.26 18.63
CA ARG A 439 -41.61 26.07 18.02
C ARG A 439 -40.60 24.96 17.82
N LEU A 440 -41.05 23.72 17.90
CA LEU A 440 -40.26 22.54 17.55
C LEU A 440 -40.37 22.31 16.04
N VAL A 441 -39.27 22.18 15.38
CA VAL A 441 -39.16 21.83 13.95
C VAL A 441 -38.25 20.65 13.76
N SER A 442 -38.49 19.83 12.75
CA SER A 442 -37.50 18.86 12.30
C SER A 442 -36.49 19.58 11.40
N GLY A 443 -35.21 19.45 11.68
CA GLY A 443 -34.12 20.09 10.97
C GLY A 443 -32.99 19.16 10.62
N ALA A 444 -32.03 19.68 9.87
CA ALA A 444 -30.77 19.00 9.62
C ALA A 444 -29.86 19.16 10.84
N SER A 445 -29.30 18.05 11.34
CA SER A 445 -28.31 18.06 12.41
C SER A 445 -26.99 18.67 11.93
N PHE A 446 -26.63 18.36 10.71
CA PHE A 446 -25.47 18.88 9.97
C PHE A 446 -25.73 18.76 8.48
N ILE A 447 -24.96 19.47 7.65
CA ILE A 447 -25.06 19.42 6.20
C ILE A 447 -23.65 19.25 5.64
N TYR A 448 -23.37 18.07 5.10
CA TYR A 448 -22.11 17.83 4.40
C TYR A 448 -22.01 18.71 3.16
N ARG A 449 -20.84 19.31 2.97
CA ARG A 449 -20.53 20.11 1.79
C ARG A 449 -19.12 19.87 1.32
N GLU A 450 -18.97 19.74 0.02
CA GLU A 450 -17.69 19.69 -0.66
C GLU A 450 -17.76 20.58 -1.90
N GLN A 451 -16.74 21.39 -2.14
CA GLN A 451 -16.71 22.37 -3.22
C GLN A 451 -18.00 23.24 -3.31
N GLN A 452 -18.59 23.56 -2.15
CA GLN A 452 -19.84 24.29 -1.95
C GLN A 452 -21.12 23.50 -2.33
N GLU A 453 -21.04 22.32 -2.88
CA GLU A 453 -22.18 21.45 -3.13
C GLU A 453 -22.55 20.64 -1.89
N ARG A 454 -23.85 20.40 -1.69
CA ARG A 454 -24.35 19.54 -0.61
C ARG A 454 -24.24 18.09 -1.04
N TYR A 455 -23.94 17.20 -0.09
CA TYR A 455 -24.01 15.77 -0.35
C TYR A 455 -24.52 14.98 0.85
N ILE A 456 -25.00 13.76 0.59
CA ILE A 456 -25.27 12.75 1.61
C ILE A 456 -24.42 11.53 1.26
N PRO A 457 -23.57 11.04 2.20
CA PRO A 457 -22.77 9.85 1.98
C PRO A 457 -23.53 8.58 2.35
N VAL A 458 -23.39 7.56 1.51
CA VAL A 458 -23.77 6.17 1.80
C VAL A 458 -22.50 5.41 2.07
N LYS A 459 -22.21 5.13 3.33
CA LYS A 459 -21.02 4.40 3.74
C LYS A 459 -21.24 2.90 3.66
N PHE A 460 -20.16 2.16 3.41
CA PHE A 460 -20.17 0.69 3.38
C PHE A 460 -18.76 0.13 3.57
N SER A 461 -18.69 -1.13 3.98
CA SER A 461 -17.49 -1.95 4.01
C SER A 461 -17.61 -3.12 3.04
N VAL A 462 -16.48 -3.75 2.68
CA VAL A 462 -16.50 -4.98 1.88
C VAL A 462 -15.92 -6.12 2.71
N ARG A 463 -16.68 -7.23 2.82
CA ARG A 463 -16.27 -8.42 3.59
C ARG A 463 -16.52 -9.69 2.80
N GLY A 464 -15.59 -10.66 2.90
CA GLY A 464 -15.71 -11.97 2.25
C GLY A 464 -15.60 -11.95 0.72
N ARG A 465 -15.28 -10.81 0.12
CA ARG A 465 -15.06 -10.59 -1.31
C ARG A 465 -14.01 -9.50 -1.51
N ASP A 466 -13.35 -9.47 -2.67
CA ASP A 466 -12.42 -8.40 -3.00
C ASP A 466 -13.13 -7.06 -3.27
N LEU A 467 -12.47 -5.97 -2.92
CA LEU A 467 -13.00 -4.61 -3.01
C LEU A 467 -13.38 -4.26 -4.45
N GLY A 468 -12.49 -4.54 -5.41
CA GLY A 468 -12.67 -4.11 -6.81
C GLY A 468 -13.93 -4.70 -7.44
N THR A 469 -14.12 -6.04 -7.37
CA THR A 469 -15.29 -6.66 -7.99
C THR A 469 -16.59 -6.35 -7.27
N ALA A 470 -16.57 -6.18 -5.94
CA ALA A 470 -17.76 -5.81 -5.17
C ALA A 470 -18.25 -4.41 -5.52
N VAL A 471 -17.34 -3.44 -5.59
CA VAL A 471 -17.71 -2.04 -5.89
C VAL A 471 -18.10 -1.87 -7.34
N LEU A 472 -17.43 -2.51 -8.30
CA LEU A 472 -17.82 -2.46 -9.71
C LEU A 472 -19.23 -3.02 -9.95
N GLU A 473 -19.60 -4.12 -9.26
CA GLU A 473 -20.96 -4.64 -9.32
C GLU A 473 -21.97 -3.67 -8.68
N ALA A 474 -21.60 -3.03 -7.55
CA ALA A 474 -22.44 -2.03 -6.91
C ALA A 474 -22.66 -0.80 -7.82
N GLN A 475 -21.60 -0.31 -8.45
CA GLN A 475 -21.68 0.80 -9.42
C GLN A 475 -22.63 0.49 -10.57
N GLN A 476 -22.49 -0.69 -11.16
CA GLN A 476 -23.34 -1.11 -12.25
C GLN A 476 -24.83 -1.22 -11.84
N LYS A 477 -25.10 -1.89 -10.72
CA LYS A 477 -26.48 -2.03 -10.22
C LYS A 477 -27.11 -0.68 -9.87
N VAL A 478 -26.34 0.22 -9.24
CA VAL A 478 -26.82 1.56 -8.92
C VAL A 478 -27.10 2.36 -10.19
N ALA A 479 -26.22 2.31 -11.19
CA ALA A 479 -26.43 2.99 -12.47
C ALA A 479 -27.66 2.46 -13.22
N ASP A 480 -27.93 1.15 -13.16
CA ASP A 480 -29.06 0.52 -13.84
C ASP A 480 -30.42 0.74 -13.14
N GLN A 481 -30.41 0.84 -11.79
CA GLN A 481 -31.66 0.81 -10.99
C GLN A 481 -32.01 2.15 -10.33
N VAL A 482 -31.05 3.08 -10.19
CA VAL A 482 -31.28 4.37 -9.53
C VAL A 482 -31.23 5.50 -10.56
N LEU A 483 -32.39 6.06 -10.87
CA LEU A 483 -32.47 7.24 -11.72
C LEU A 483 -32.12 8.49 -10.88
N LEU A 484 -31.04 9.17 -11.22
CA LEU A 484 -30.64 10.40 -10.57
C LEU A 484 -31.45 11.59 -11.13
N PRO A 485 -31.94 12.50 -10.28
CA PRO A 485 -32.54 13.74 -10.73
C PRO A 485 -31.54 14.64 -11.48
N GLY A 486 -32.01 15.52 -12.33
CA GLY A 486 -31.13 16.46 -13.04
C GLY A 486 -30.30 17.33 -12.08
N GLY A 487 -29.00 17.40 -12.32
CA GLY A 487 -28.05 18.12 -11.45
C GLY A 487 -27.57 17.34 -10.22
N TYR A 488 -27.91 16.06 -10.12
CA TYR A 488 -27.38 15.17 -9.09
C TYR A 488 -26.33 14.24 -9.69
N HIS A 489 -25.28 13.96 -8.93
CA HIS A 489 -24.20 13.05 -9.36
C HIS A 489 -23.65 12.23 -8.18
N LEU A 490 -22.94 11.17 -8.50
CA LEU A 490 -22.31 10.26 -7.54
C LEU A 490 -20.80 10.35 -7.65
N GLU A 491 -20.15 10.28 -6.49
CA GLU A 491 -18.70 10.11 -6.37
C GLU A 491 -18.42 8.94 -5.46
N TRP A 492 -17.57 7.99 -5.91
CA TRP A 492 -17.15 6.83 -5.15
C TRP A 492 -15.79 7.13 -4.51
N VAL A 493 -15.72 7.15 -3.19
CA VAL A 493 -14.55 7.57 -2.42
C VAL A 493 -14.18 6.53 -1.35
N GLY A 494 -13.01 6.71 -0.74
CA GLY A 494 -12.45 5.80 0.25
C GLY A 494 -11.42 4.86 -0.36
N GLU A 495 -11.30 3.63 0.15
CA GLU A 495 -10.33 2.66 -0.35
C GLU A 495 -10.46 2.38 -1.86
N PHE A 496 -11.68 2.33 -2.39
CA PHE A 496 -11.91 2.11 -3.81
C PHE A 496 -11.42 3.29 -4.67
N GLY A 497 -11.71 4.52 -4.28
CA GLY A 497 -11.21 5.71 -4.98
C GLY A 497 -9.68 5.75 -5.00
N ASN A 498 -9.05 5.46 -3.86
CA ASN A 498 -7.60 5.37 -3.76
C ASN A 498 -7.03 4.24 -4.62
N LEU A 499 -7.72 3.09 -4.72
CA LEU A 499 -7.33 1.99 -5.61
C LEU A 499 -7.37 2.42 -7.07
N GLU A 500 -8.44 3.08 -7.51
CA GLU A 500 -8.61 3.57 -8.89
C GLU A 500 -7.50 4.56 -9.25
N ASP A 501 -7.24 5.54 -8.39
CA ASP A 501 -6.17 6.52 -8.55
C ASP A 501 -4.78 5.87 -8.61
N ALA A 502 -4.51 4.92 -7.71
CA ALA A 502 -3.23 4.20 -7.68
C ALA A 502 -3.04 3.34 -8.94
N LEU A 503 -4.09 2.64 -9.39
CA LEU A 503 -4.05 1.85 -10.63
C LEU A 503 -3.86 2.73 -11.87
N ALA A 504 -4.52 3.88 -11.94
CA ALA A 504 -4.35 4.84 -13.04
C ALA A 504 -2.91 5.36 -13.11
N ARG A 505 -2.30 5.69 -11.98
CA ARG A 505 -0.88 6.09 -11.91
C ARG A 505 0.06 4.96 -12.30
N LEU A 506 -0.17 3.75 -11.79
CA LEU A 506 0.64 2.57 -12.13
C LEU A 506 0.53 2.23 -13.63
N ALA A 507 -0.64 2.40 -14.24
CA ALA A 507 -0.85 2.19 -15.67
C ALA A 507 0.03 3.09 -16.56
N VAL A 508 0.45 4.25 -16.07
CA VAL A 508 1.38 5.15 -16.77
C VAL A 508 2.83 4.87 -16.36
N MET A 509 3.08 4.73 -15.07
CA MET A 509 4.45 4.68 -14.54
C MET A 509 5.14 3.33 -14.75
N VAL A 510 4.40 2.21 -14.74
CA VAL A 510 4.98 0.87 -14.99
C VAL A 510 5.49 0.75 -16.43
N PRO A 511 4.73 1.10 -17.48
CA PRO A 511 5.26 1.14 -18.84
C PRO A 511 6.45 2.09 -19.02
N LEU A 512 6.44 3.26 -18.36
CA LEU A 512 7.55 4.19 -18.38
C LEU A 512 8.82 3.57 -17.78
N SER A 513 8.69 2.90 -16.63
CA SER A 513 9.78 2.18 -15.97
C SER A 513 10.32 1.05 -16.85
N VAL A 514 9.44 0.23 -17.44
CA VAL A 514 9.84 -0.83 -18.38
C VAL A 514 10.55 -0.23 -19.60
N GLY A 515 10.06 0.89 -20.12
CA GLY A 515 10.71 1.63 -21.20
C GLY A 515 12.12 2.11 -20.83
N LEU A 516 12.29 2.64 -19.60
CA LEU A 516 13.59 3.06 -19.10
C LEU A 516 14.54 1.85 -18.91
N ILE A 517 14.04 0.74 -18.40
CA ILE A 517 14.79 -0.52 -18.29
C ILE A 517 15.25 -0.98 -19.69
N CYS A 518 14.34 -0.99 -20.66
CA CYS A 518 14.69 -1.34 -22.05
C CYS A 518 15.73 -0.39 -22.65
N LEU A 519 15.64 0.92 -22.38
CA LEU A 519 16.63 1.89 -22.81
C LEU A 519 18.01 1.59 -22.21
N LEU A 520 18.09 1.32 -20.92
CA LEU A 520 19.34 0.96 -20.23
C LEU A 520 19.90 -0.36 -20.75
N LEU A 521 19.06 -1.35 -21.01
CA LEU A 521 19.46 -2.60 -21.67
C LEU A 521 20.01 -2.35 -23.08
N TYR A 522 19.38 -1.47 -23.87
CA TYR A 522 19.87 -1.08 -25.17
C TYR A 522 21.23 -0.38 -25.08
N MET A 523 21.42 0.53 -24.12
CA MET A 523 22.71 1.19 -23.87
C MET A 523 23.81 0.20 -23.47
N ASN A 524 23.43 -0.88 -22.76
CA ASN A 524 24.37 -1.94 -22.39
C ASN A 524 24.78 -2.79 -23.59
N PHE A 525 23.83 -3.23 -24.42
CA PHE A 525 24.09 -4.19 -25.50
C PHE A 525 24.34 -3.56 -26.88
N THR A 526 23.86 -2.35 -27.11
CA THR A 526 23.86 -1.67 -28.42
C THR A 526 23.18 -2.49 -29.54
N SER A 527 22.32 -3.42 -29.18
CA SER A 527 21.59 -4.36 -30.04
C SER A 527 20.15 -4.51 -29.56
N ILE A 528 19.18 -4.25 -30.43
CA ILE A 528 17.76 -4.41 -30.12
C ILE A 528 17.42 -5.87 -29.83
N THR A 529 18.02 -6.81 -30.57
CA THR A 529 17.78 -8.25 -30.36
C THR A 529 18.26 -8.69 -28.98
N ASP A 530 19.48 -8.30 -28.59
CA ASP A 530 20.03 -8.66 -27.27
C ASP A 530 19.29 -7.97 -26.14
N MET A 531 18.83 -6.71 -26.36
CA MET A 531 17.95 -6.00 -25.42
C MET A 531 16.64 -6.76 -25.20
N LEU A 532 15.94 -7.16 -26.27
CA LEU A 532 14.66 -7.89 -26.17
C LEU A 532 14.84 -9.27 -25.54
N LEU A 533 15.95 -9.96 -25.84
CA LEU A 533 16.29 -11.23 -25.22
C LEU A 533 16.51 -11.07 -23.72
N ALA A 534 17.28 -10.09 -23.28
CA ALA A 534 17.47 -9.82 -21.85
C ALA A 534 16.16 -9.38 -21.18
N ALA A 535 15.37 -8.52 -21.83
CA ALA A 535 14.07 -8.07 -21.33
C ALA A 535 13.04 -9.21 -21.20
N SER A 536 13.16 -10.28 -21.99
CA SER A 536 12.25 -11.44 -21.90
C SER A 536 12.33 -12.19 -20.56
N ALA A 537 13.36 -11.93 -19.75
CA ALA A 537 13.46 -12.44 -18.39
C ALA A 537 12.38 -11.85 -17.47
N MET A 538 11.91 -10.61 -17.70
CA MET A 538 10.88 -9.97 -16.89
C MET A 538 9.54 -10.73 -16.93
N PRO A 539 8.91 -11.02 -18.09
CA PRO A 539 7.67 -11.80 -18.12
C PRO A 539 7.85 -13.23 -17.60
N MET A 540 9.04 -13.82 -17.71
CA MET A 540 9.32 -15.14 -17.12
C MET A 540 9.27 -15.09 -15.58
N ALA A 541 9.82 -14.05 -14.98
CA ALA A 541 9.77 -13.88 -13.52
C ALA A 541 8.36 -13.55 -13.02
N MET A 542 7.56 -12.78 -13.79
CA MET A 542 6.16 -12.50 -13.45
C MET A 542 5.33 -13.76 -13.23
N VAL A 543 5.56 -14.82 -14.00
CA VAL A 543 4.87 -16.11 -13.83
C VAL A 543 4.97 -16.58 -12.38
N GLY A 544 6.15 -16.59 -11.80
CA GLY A 544 6.36 -17.01 -10.41
C GLY A 544 5.69 -16.11 -9.39
N GLY A 545 5.74 -14.79 -9.59
CA GLY A 545 5.10 -13.82 -8.70
C GLY A 545 3.57 -13.96 -8.68
N ILE A 546 2.94 -14.12 -9.85
CA ILE A 546 1.50 -14.30 -9.97
C ILE A 546 1.07 -15.65 -9.39
N LEU A 547 1.82 -16.71 -9.66
CA LEU A 547 1.56 -18.02 -9.07
C LEU A 547 1.65 -17.99 -7.54
N ALA A 548 2.59 -17.25 -6.96
CA ALA A 548 2.71 -17.11 -5.51
C ALA A 548 1.45 -16.43 -4.92
N LEU A 549 0.96 -15.35 -5.52
CA LEU A 549 -0.29 -14.71 -5.10
C LEU A 549 -1.48 -15.66 -5.23
N PHE A 550 -1.57 -16.39 -6.34
CA PHE A 550 -2.65 -17.33 -6.60
C PHE A 550 -2.68 -18.49 -5.59
N VAL A 551 -1.52 -19.11 -5.32
CA VAL A 551 -1.40 -20.24 -4.37
C VAL A 551 -1.67 -19.79 -2.93
N THR A 552 -1.26 -18.58 -2.57
CA THR A 552 -1.48 -18.03 -1.22
C THR A 552 -2.85 -17.36 -1.06
N ALA A 553 -3.68 -17.37 -2.11
CA ALA A 553 -4.97 -16.68 -2.16
C ALA A 553 -4.87 -15.19 -1.71
N THR A 554 -3.76 -14.54 -2.06
CA THR A 554 -3.51 -13.14 -1.72
C THR A 554 -4.01 -12.26 -2.86
N PRO A 555 -4.89 -11.29 -2.63
CA PRO A 555 -5.37 -10.38 -3.66
C PRO A 555 -4.24 -9.53 -4.26
N PHE A 556 -4.45 -9.06 -5.48
CA PHE A 556 -3.55 -8.12 -6.11
C PHE A 556 -3.76 -6.73 -5.49
N SER A 557 -2.74 -6.24 -4.80
CA SER A 557 -2.74 -4.93 -4.14
C SER A 557 -1.67 -4.01 -4.72
N VAL A 558 -1.69 -2.74 -4.36
CA VAL A 558 -0.62 -1.79 -4.70
C VAL A 558 0.74 -2.30 -4.21
N SER A 559 0.79 -2.92 -3.02
CA SER A 559 2.00 -3.56 -2.49
C SER A 559 2.52 -4.69 -3.38
N ALA A 560 1.63 -5.53 -3.92
CA ALA A 560 1.99 -6.59 -4.87
C ALA A 560 2.52 -6.01 -6.19
N ALA A 561 1.89 -4.94 -6.71
CA ALA A 561 2.35 -4.25 -7.91
C ALA A 561 3.78 -3.71 -7.76
N ILE A 562 4.11 -3.14 -6.60
CA ILE A 562 5.45 -2.70 -6.26
C ILE A 562 6.44 -3.88 -6.24
N GLY A 563 6.00 -5.03 -5.72
CA GLY A 563 6.77 -6.27 -5.78
C GLY A 563 7.13 -6.69 -7.21
N PHE A 564 6.20 -6.57 -8.17
CA PHE A 564 6.47 -6.84 -9.58
C PHE A 564 7.47 -5.86 -10.19
N VAL A 565 7.38 -4.58 -9.85
CA VAL A 565 8.33 -3.56 -10.31
C VAL A 565 9.76 -3.87 -9.83
N ALA A 566 9.92 -4.28 -8.56
CA ALA A 566 11.19 -4.74 -8.03
C ALA A 566 11.69 -6.00 -8.75
N LEU A 567 10.80 -6.96 -8.99
CA LEU A 567 11.09 -8.21 -9.67
C LEU A 567 11.58 -8.00 -11.11
N PHE A 568 11.07 -6.97 -11.82
CA PHE A 568 11.54 -6.63 -13.16
C PHE A 568 13.02 -6.23 -13.17
N GLY A 569 13.45 -5.44 -12.18
CA GLY A 569 14.87 -5.06 -12.06
C GLY A 569 15.78 -6.26 -11.85
N ILE A 570 15.38 -7.17 -10.94
CA ILE A 570 16.15 -8.38 -10.61
C ILE A 570 16.24 -9.32 -11.82
N SER A 571 15.10 -9.62 -12.44
CA SER A 571 15.06 -10.54 -13.57
C SER A 571 15.78 -10.00 -14.81
N ALA A 572 15.76 -8.68 -15.04
CA ALA A 572 16.53 -8.05 -16.10
C ALA A 572 18.03 -8.23 -15.87
N MET A 573 18.51 -8.18 -14.62
CA MET A 573 19.91 -8.46 -14.27
C MET A 573 20.32 -9.88 -14.66
N ASP A 574 19.51 -10.88 -14.33
CA ASP A 574 19.77 -12.28 -14.70
C ASP A 574 19.81 -12.43 -16.24
N GLY A 575 18.89 -11.76 -16.94
CA GLY A 575 18.89 -11.70 -18.40
C GLY A 575 20.19 -11.09 -18.97
N ILE A 576 20.66 -9.99 -18.37
CA ILE A 576 21.95 -9.36 -18.77
C ILE A 576 23.10 -10.35 -18.63
N LEU A 577 23.21 -11.06 -17.50
CA LEU A 577 24.28 -11.99 -17.22
C LEU A 577 24.33 -13.10 -18.29
N VAL A 578 23.20 -13.70 -18.61
CA VAL A 578 23.12 -14.79 -19.58
C VAL A 578 23.47 -14.29 -20.99
N VAL A 579 22.87 -13.19 -21.45
CA VAL A 579 23.10 -12.64 -22.81
C VAL A 579 24.52 -12.12 -22.96
N THR A 580 25.07 -11.43 -21.95
CA THR A 580 26.46 -10.92 -21.99
C THR A 580 27.45 -12.08 -22.12
N TYR A 581 27.29 -13.15 -21.31
CA TYR A 581 28.21 -14.27 -21.38
C TYR A 581 28.09 -15.04 -22.70
N PHE A 582 26.88 -15.17 -23.25
CA PHE A 582 26.68 -15.75 -24.58
C PHE A 582 27.41 -14.93 -25.65
N ASN A 583 27.32 -13.60 -25.61
CA ASN A 583 27.99 -12.71 -26.53
C ASN A 583 29.53 -12.86 -26.45
N LEU A 584 30.07 -12.87 -25.22
CA LEU A 584 31.49 -13.09 -24.99
C LEU A 584 31.97 -14.45 -25.51
N ALA A 585 31.19 -15.50 -25.31
CA ALA A 585 31.52 -16.85 -25.80
C ALA A 585 31.51 -16.91 -27.35
N THR A 586 30.58 -16.20 -27.98
CA THR A 586 30.48 -16.13 -29.43
C THR A 586 31.63 -15.27 -30.04
N GLU A 587 31.98 -14.16 -29.39
CA GLU A 587 33.12 -13.32 -29.75
C GLU A 587 34.46 -14.04 -29.59
N ALA A 588 34.57 -14.98 -28.66
CA ALA A 588 35.70 -15.86 -28.50
C ALA A 588 35.80 -16.97 -29.58
N GLY A 589 34.87 -16.99 -30.55
CA GLY A 589 34.89 -17.91 -31.69
C GLY A 589 34.24 -19.26 -31.45
N LEU A 590 33.51 -19.45 -30.36
CA LEU A 590 32.77 -20.69 -30.08
C LEU A 590 31.58 -20.85 -31.03
N VAL A 591 31.37 -22.07 -31.53
CA VAL A 591 30.17 -22.41 -32.30
C VAL A 591 28.93 -22.17 -31.45
N ARG A 592 27.85 -21.64 -32.02
CA ARG A 592 26.63 -21.22 -31.33
C ARG A 592 26.09 -22.22 -30.31
N ALA A 593 25.99 -23.51 -30.69
CA ALA A 593 25.49 -24.55 -29.80
C ALA A 593 26.40 -24.76 -28.57
N GLU A 594 27.71 -24.68 -28.77
CA GLU A 594 28.71 -24.81 -27.70
C GLU A 594 28.76 -23.53 -26.84
N ALA A 595 28.66 -22.34 -27.49
CA ALA A 595 28.54 -21.06 -26.76
C ALA A 595 27.32 -21.05 -25.83
N LEU A 596 26.14 -21.50 -26.32
CA LEU A 596 24.93 -21.64 -25.51
C LEU A 596 25.12 -22.62 -24.34
N ARG A 597 25.63 -23.83 -24.64
CA ARG A 597 25.86 -24.86 -23.61
C ARG A 597 26.80 -24.33 -22.53
N ARG A 598 27.91 -23.73 -22.91
CA ARG A 598 28.91 -23.20 -22.00
C ARG A 598 28.38 -22.03 -21.19
N THR A 599 27.62 -21.16 -21.80
CA THR A 599 26.93 -20.04 -21.11
C THR A 599 26.02 -20.55 -20.01
N CYS A 600 25.14 -21.50 -20.33
CA CYS A 600 24.17 -22.04 -19.39
C CYS A 600 24.85 -22.79 -18.23
N GLU A 601 25.88 -23.59 -18.52
CA GLU A 601 26.62 -24.31 -17.48
C GLU A 601 27.41 -23.38 -16.55
N THR A 602 27.93 -22.27 -17.09
CA THR A 602 28.68 -21.29 -16.30
C THR A 602 27.79 -20.36 -15.50
N GLN A 603 26.66 -19.92 -16.09
CA GLN A 603 25.75 -18.98 -15.42
C GLN A 603 24.78 -19.67 -14.45
N LEU A 604 24.70 -21.01 -14.45
CA LEU A 604 23.86 -21.76 -13.51
C LEU A 604 24.14 -21.40 -12.05
N ARG A 605 25.44 -21.37 -11.67
CA ARG A 605 25.83 -21.10 -10.29
C ARG A 605 25.59 -19.65 -9.87
N PRO A 606 26.04 -18.61 -10.60
CA PRO A 606 25.76 -17.22 -10.26
C PRO A 606 24.26 -16.94 -10.14
N VAL A 607 23.45 -17.26 -11.15
CA VAL A 607 22.00 -17.00 -11.17
C VAL A 607 21.28 -17.73 -10.02
N MET A 608 21.63 -18.98 -9.75
CA MET A 608 21.02 -19.71 -8.61
C MET A 608 21.44 -19.13 -7.27
N MET A 609 22.68 -18.65 -7.12
CA MET A 609 23.15 -18.05 -5.87
C MET A 609 22.44 -16.72 -5.59
N THR A 610 22.34 -15.82 -6.56
CA THR A 610 21.65 -14.54 -6.39
C THR A 610 20.19 -14.76 -6.03
N CYS A 611 19.51 -15.63 -6.76
CA CYS A 611 18.10 -15.95 -6.49
C CYS A 611 17.87 -16.59 -5.12
N ILE A 612 18.72 -17.52 -4.69
CA ILE A 612 18.59 -18.15 -3.36
C ILE A 612 18.83 -17.12 -2.26
N VAL A 613 19.85 -16.27 -2.40
CA VAL A 613 20.16 -15.24 -1.39
C VAL A 613 19.01 -14.25 -1.27
N ALA A 614 18.45 -13.76 -2.38
CA ALA A 614 17.32 -12.86 -2.36
C ALA A 614 16.04 -13.53 -1.82
N ALA A 615 15.75 -14.79 -2.20
CA ALA A 615 14.61 -15.52 -1.66
C ALA A 615 14.71 -15.76 -0.15
N VAL A 616 15.88 -16.13 0.35
CA VAL A 616 16.12 -16.34 1.80
C VAL A 616 16.05 -15.02 2.56
N GLY A 617 16.54 -13.91 1.96
CA GLY A 617 16.48 -12.57 2.55
C GLY A 617 15.04 -12.10 2.77
N LEU A 618 14.14 -12.34 1.80
CA LEU A 618 12.73 -11.94 1.87
C LEU A 618 11.78 -12.99 2.46
N ALA A 619 12.24 -14.25 2.66
CA ALA A 619 11.40 -15.32 3.21
C ALA A 619 10.75 -14.95 4.57
N PRO A 620 11.46 -14.31 5.52
CA PRO A 620 10.83 -13.88 6.76
C PRO A 620 9.66 -12.93 6.54
N ALA A 621 9.78 -11.98 5.60
CA ALA A 621 8.71 -11.03 5.27
C ALA A 621 7.52 -11.70 4.56
N ALA A 622 7.79 -12.68 3.66
CA ALA A 622 6.76 -13.45 2.97
C ALA A 622 5.96 -14.36 3.91
N LEU A 623 6.60 -14.86 4.98
CA LEU A 623 5.99 -15.75 5.97
C LEU A 623 5.48 -15.01 7.22
N ALA A 624 5.72 -13.71 7.33
CA ALA A 624 5.32 -12.93 8.48
C ALA A 624 3.79 -12.85 8.61
N THR A 625 3.30 -13.03 9.85
CA THR A 625 1.87 -12.97 10.21
C THR A 625 1.60 -11.99 11.37
N GLY A 626 2.63 -11.29 11.84
CA GLY A 626 2.53 -10.34 12.96
C GLY A 626 1.90 -9.01 12.56
N ILE A 627 1.56 -8.22 13.59
CA ILE A 627 1.04 -6.85 13.42
C ILE A 627 2.04 -6.02 12.58
N GLY A 628 1.54 -5.30 11.57
CA GLY A 628 2.32 -4.45 10.68
C GLY A 628 3.02 -5.17 9.51
N SER A 629 2.95 -6.51 9.42
CA SER A 629 3.54 -7.27 8.31
C SER A 629 2.68 -7.29 7.03
N GLN A 630 1.42 -6.91 7.13
CA GLN A 630 0.40 -7.08 6.09
C GLN A 630 0.76 -6.35 4.78
N VAL A 631 1.33 -5.16 4.87
CA VAL A 631 1.73 -4.38 3.67
C VAL A 631 2.96 -4.97 2.98
N GLN A 632 3.90 -5.55 3.76
CA GLN A 632 5.14 -6.10 3.20
C GLN A 632 4.93 -7.50 2.60
N ARG A 633 4.01 -8.28 3.15
CA ARG A 633 3.81 -9.69 2.77
C ARG A 633 3.46 -9.87 1.29
N PRO A 634 2.51 -9.16 0.66
CA PRO A 634 2.21 -9.31 -0.76
C PRO A 634 3.41 -8.96 -1.66
N LEU A 635 4.15 -7.88 -1.32
CA LEU A 635 5.38 -7.52 -2.00
C LEU A 635 6.41 -8.65 -1.92
N ALA A 636 6.66 -9.15 -0.70
CA ALA A 636 7.62 -10.23 -0.47
C ALA A 636 7.19 -11.54 -1.15
N LEU A 637 5.89 -11.88 -1.15
CA LEU A 637 5.35 -13.07 -1.84
C LEU A 637 5.60 -13.00 -3.35
N VAL A 638 5.36 -11.85 -3.96
CA VAL A 638 5.61 -11.63 -5.40
C VAL A 638 7.09 -11.80 -5.72
N VAL A 639 7.96 -11.15 -4.94
CA VAL A 639 9.40 -11.19 -5.20
C VAL A 639 9.95 -12.59 -4.94
N VAL A 640 9.65 -13.22 -3.79
CA VAL A 640 10.11 -14.58 -3.48
C VAL A 640 9.60 -15.59 -4.48
N GLY A 641 8.30 -15.55 -4.81
CA GLY A 641 7.71 -16.42 -5.82
C GLY A 641 8.33 -16.22 -7.19
N GLY A 642 8.50 -14.97 -7.62
CA GLY A 642 9.16 -14.63 -8.87
C GLY A 642 10.59 -15.17 -8.93
N ILE A 643 11.39 -14.88 -7.92
CA ILE A 643 12.80 -15.29 -7.84
C ILE A 643 12.98 -16.82 -7.71
N MET A 644 12.04 -17.53 -7.10
CA MET A 644 12.10 -18.99 -7.05
C MET A 644 11.85 -19.65 -8.41
N PHE A 645 10.97 -19.08 -9.22
CA PHE A 645 10.64 -19.60 -10.55
C PHE A 645 11.52 -19.02 -11.66
N ALA A 646 11.98 -17.79 -11.53
CA ALA A 646 12.78 -17.09 -12.54
C ALA A 646 14.03 -17.87 -12.99
N PRO A 647 14.89 -18.43 -12.10
CA PRO A 647 16.08 -19.15 -12.53
C PRO A 647 15.76 -20.34 -13.43
N VAL A 648 14.69 -21.07 -13.13
CA VAL A 648 14.29 -22.24 -13.93
C VAL A 648 13.85 -21.77 -15.33
N LEU A 649 12.99 -20.75 -15.39
CA LEU A 649 12.49 -20.25 -16.67
C LEU A 649 13.56 -19.50 -17.46
N ILE A 650 14.41 -18.72 -16.82
CA ILE A 650 15.49 -17.98 -17.47
C ILE A 650 16.57 -18.93 -17.97
N LEU A 651 17.04 -19.86 -17.15
CA LEU A 651 18.11 -20.78 -17.53
C LEU A 651 17.68 -21.85 -18.55
N LEU A 652 16.39 -22.18 -18.64
CA LEU A 652 15.86 -23.12 -19.64
C LEU A 652 15.21 -22.41 -20.84
N GLY A 653 14.48 -21.32 -20.63
CA GLY A 653 13.72 -20.63 -21.66
C GLY A 653 14.54 -19.62 -22.45
N LEU A 654 15.33 -18.77 -21.76
CA LEU A 654 16.13 -17.76 -22.43
C LEU A 654 17.17 -18.33 -23.42
N PRO A 655 17.86 -19.45 -23.14
CA PRO A 655 18.73 -20.09 -24.13
C PRO A 655 17.99 -20.53 -25.40
N VAL A 656 16.75 -21.00 -25.28
CA VAL A 656 15.92 -21.36 -26.44
C VAL A 656 15.56 -20.11 -27.25
N LEU A 657 15.20 -18.99 -26.56
CA LEU A 657 14.94 -17.72 -27.24
C LEU A 657 16.21 -17.18 -27.94
N ILE A 658 17.37 -17.28 -27.29
CA ILE A 658 18.65 -16.91 -27.89
C ILE A 658 18.92 -17.77 -29.14
N ASP A 659 18.69 -19.07 -29.06
CA ASP A 659 18.91 -19.97 -30.18
C ASP A 659 17.98 -19.71 -31.38
N VAL A 660 16.74 -19.30 -31.13
CA VAL A 660 15.78 -18.99 -32.20
C VAL A 660 15.98 -17.59 -32.79
N PHE A 661 16.17 -16.57 -31.94
CA PHE A 661 16.08 -15.17 -32.36
C PHE A 661 17.43 -14.44 -32.48
N SER A 662 18.53 -14.91 -31.87
CA SER A 662 19.83 -14.26 -32.02
C SER A 662 20.35 -14.47 -33.44
N ARG A 663 20.73 -13.38 -34.12
CA ARG A 663 21.29 -13.35 -35.48
C ARG A 663 22.80 -13.30 -35.51
N ARG A 664 23.48 -13.40 -34.36
CA ARG A 664 24.96 -13.38 -34.33
C ARG A 664 25.50 -14.62 -35.02
N ILE A 665 26.16 -14.40 -36.15
CA ILE A 665 26.91 -15.41 -36.93
C ILE A 665 28.34 -15.34 -36.41
N VAL A 666 28.97 -16.50 -36.20
CA VAL A 666 30.40 -16.57 -35.96
C VAL A 666 31.09 -15.88 -37.12
N ALA A 667 31.79 -14.76 -36.89
CA ALA A 667 32.64 -14.16 -37.91
C ALA A 667 33.66 -15.25 -38.27
N ALA A 668 33.60 -15.69 -39.51
CA ALA A 668 34.61 -16.60 -40.06
C ALA A 668 35.96 -15.89 -39.97
N GLY A 669 36.72 -16.19 -38.92
CA GLY A 669 38.06 -15.68 -38.71
C GLY A 669 38.93 -16.15 -39.85
N ASP A 670 39.52 -15.18 -40.53
CA ASP A 670 40.55 -15.39 -41.52
C ASP A 670 41.70 -16.22 -40.90
N GLY A 671 41.94 -17.41 -41.48
CA GLY A 671 43.21 -18.13 -41.43
C GLY A 671 43.77 -18.63 -40.10
N GLY A 672 43.43 -19.86 -39.73
CA GLY A 672 44.41 -20.80 -39.26
C GLY A 672 45.08 -20.60 -37.90
N ARG A 673 44.47 -21.24 -36.86
CA ARG A 673 45.21 -22.07 -35.89
C ARG A 673 44.18 -22.90 -35.11
N ALA A 674 44.06 -24.15 -35.54
CA ALA A 674 43.43 -25.19 -34.74
C ALA A 674 44.18 -25.30 -33.41
N MET A 675 43.51 -24.96 -32.29
CA MET A 675 43.96 -25.42 -30.96
C MET A 675 43.38 -26.82 -30.75
N GLU A 676 44.26 -27.82 -30.73
CA GLU A 676 43.97 -29.16 -30.26
C GLU A 676 43.35 -29.14 -28.86
N PRO A 677 42.41 -30.02 -28.57
CA PRO A 677 41.82 -30.14 -27.26
C PRO A 677 42.84 -30.77 -26.30
N ALA A 678 43.18 -30.07 -25.26
CA ALA A 678 43.82 -30.70 -24.11
C ALA A 678 42.75 -31.45 -23.28
N ASP A 679 42.97 -32.75 -23.12
CA ASP A 679 42.20 -33.73 -22.32
C ASP A 679 41.92 -33.31 -20.87
#